data_ebf0161ed144e440ee1876e54d48b651
#
_entry.id   ebf0161ed144e440ee1876e54d48b651
#
_cell.length_a   1.000
_cell.length_b   1.000
_cell.length_c   1.000
_cell.angle_alpha   90.00
_cell.angle_beta   90.00
_cell.angle_gamma   90.00
#
_symmetry.space_group_name_H-M   'P 1'
#
loop_
_entity.id
_entity.type
_entity.pdbx_description
1 polymer ?
#
loop_
_entity_poly.entity_id
_entity_poly.type
_entity_poly.pdbx_seq_one_letter_code
_entity_poly.pdbx_strand_id
1 'polypeptide(L)'
;MLKAKNRKLTGSEKRQIKAVIRRARSGHGNRVSAQQTIPYQRMYPDGVCRVDANRYNKTIQFQDINYQLSENEDKDAIFGSWCEFINYFDSSVSFEFSFLNLENGQSGGDDRIEMTARQDDFDGIREEYAQMLQNQLARGNNGLRKTKYLTFTIEADSVRNAKPRLERIEAELLGNFKRMGVHAQALDGKARLALLHGIFHMDTKEPFAFDWDWLAPSGLSTRDFIAPASFEFPDGRTFRIGEKFCSASFLQITAADLSDRALEAFLAVDSSLIVSMHIRAIDQTEAVKMVKRKITELDRTKIEEQKRAVRSGYDMDILPSDLTTLDAGAKDMLKSLQNHNERMLMLTFILVNAADTKRKLKADVQQCRSIAQTMNCSLVTLDFQQERAMQAALPLGVNPIRIERGLTTSALGIFIPFTTQELFQKSEGALYYGVNSLSHNMILVDRKLLSNPNGLILGTPGSGKSFAAKREMVNVFLVTDDDIIICDPEAEYAPLVRRLHGQIIRISPVGSDYINPLDINMNYADEEDPVTLKSDFVLSMCELIVGGKEGLQPIEKTVIDRCVRSVYQAYFADPKPEIMPILEDLYVELKIQPEPEAQRIATALEIYVHGSLNLFNHRTNVNLKNRLVCYDIKGLGKQLKKLGMLIVQDQVWNRVTINRAQKKSTRYYMDEFHLLLKEPQTAAYSVEIWKRFRKWGGIPTAITQNLKDLLASAEIENIFENSDFILMLNQAPGDREILAKKLGISARQLSYVKQSGAGEGLLLYGDTILPFVDRFPQNTELYRLMTTRPNETAGQEEENG
;
A
#
# COMPACT_ATOMS: atom_id res chain seq x y z
N MET A 1 16.45 -11.67 -36.49
CA MET A 1 17.34 -10.53 -36.85
C MET A 1 16.48 -9.30 -36.99
N LEU A 2 16.41 -8.49 -35.93
CA LEU A 2 15.79 -7.15 -35.97
C LEU A 2 16.75 -6.26 -36.78
N LYS A 3 16.23 -5.65 -37.86
CA LYS A 3 16.97 -4.63 -38.61
C LYS A 3 17.22 -3.46 -37.66
N ALA A 4 18.47 -3.31 -37.18
CA ALA A 4 18.91 -2.14 -36.48
C ALA A 4 18.62 -0.91 -37.36
N LYS A 5 17.71 -0.02 -36.96
CA LYS A 5 17.57 1.29 -37.59
C LYS A 5 18.87 2.03 -37.34
N ASN A 6 19.54 2.46 -38.40
CA ASN A 6 20.77 3.30 -38.36
C ASN A 6 20.41 4.70 -37.79
N ARG A 7 20.12 4.77 -36.49
CA ARG A 7 19.97 6.03 -35.77
C ARG A 7 21.33 6.57 -35.39
N LYS A 8 21.62 7.82 -35.74
CA LYS A 8 22.83 8.51 -35.27
C LYS A 8 22.72 8.82 -33.79
N LEU A 9 23.67 8.33 -32.98
CA LEU A 9 23.76 8.60 -31.56
C LEU A 9 23.92 10.10 -31.28
N THR A 10 23.20 10.62 -30.28
CA THR A 10 23.30 11.99 -29.79
C THR A 10 24.66 12.25 -29.11
N GLY A 11 25.00 13.51 -28.88
CA GLY A 11 26.23 13.88 -28.19
C GLY A 11 26.30 13.39 -26.75
N SER A 12 25.14 13.35 -26.06
CA SER A 12 25.00 12.82 -24.69
C SER A 12 25.24 11.31 -24.66
N GLU A 13 24.56 10.55 -25.53
CA GLU A 13 24.70 9.09 -25.66
C GLU A 13 26.16 8.68 -25.98
N LYS A 14 26.82 9.41 -26.85
CA LYS A 14 28.23 9.21 -27.14
C LYS A 14 29.15 9.43 -25.93
N ARG A 15 28.84 10.42 -25.06
CA ARG A 15 29.59 10.67 -23.82
C ARG A 15 29.41 9.51 -22.83
N GLN A 16 28.18 9.04 -22.65
CA GLN A 16 27.86 7.91 -21.76
C GLN A 16 28.56 6.63 -22.24
N ILE A 17 28.47 6.30 -23.53
CA ILE A 17 29.19 5.15 -24.13
C ILE A 17 30.69 5.29 -23.92
N LYS A 18 31.29 6.47 -24.14
CA LYS A 18 32.72 6.71 -23.89
C LYS A 18 33.10 6.50 -22.42
N ALA A 19 32.24 6.87 -21.46
CA ALA A 19 32.49 6.62 -20.04
C ALA A 19 32.53 5.12 -19.74
N VAL A 20 31.57 4.35 -20.29
CA VAL A 20 31.54 2.88 -20.16
C VAL A 20 32.76 2.22 -20.78
N ILE A 21 33.14 2.62 -22.00
CA ILE A 21 34.35 2.12 -22.68
C ILE A 21 35.62 2.41 -21.86
N ARG A 22 35.72 3.61 -21.26
CA ARG A 22 36.86 3.99 -20.42
C ARG A 22 36.99 3.10 -19.19
N ARG A 23 35.86 2.75 -18.53
CA ARG A 23 35.80 1.79 -17.41
C ARG A 23 36.19 0.39 -17.85
N ALA A 24 35.64 -0.11 -18.96
CA ALA A 24 35.93 -1.44 -19.48
C ALA A 24 37.40 -1.64 -19.86
N ARG A 25 38.14 -0.58 -20.25
CA ARG A 25 39.55 -0.64 -20.66
C ARG A 25 40.54 -0.40 -19.53
N SER A 26 40.12 0.01 -18.33
CA SER A 26 41.07 0.28 -17.23
C SER A 26 41.64 -0.97 -16.54
N GLY A 27 41.24 -2.18 -16.92
CA GLY A 27 41.75 -3.44 -16.39
C GLY A 27 42.84 -4.06 -17.30
N HIS A 28 44.11 -3.70 -17.14
CA HIS A 28 45.24 -4.36 -17.84
C HIS A 28 46.02 -5.29 -16.88
N GLY A 29 46.00 -6.58 -17.21
CA GLY A 29 46.76 -7.65 -16.54
C GLY A 29 46.03 -9.00 -16.69
N ASN A 30 46.73 -10.12 -16.49
CA ASN A 30 46.22 -11.52 -16.51
C ASN A 30 45.08 -11.77 -15.46
N ARG A 31 44.29 -10.77 -15.14
CA ARG A 31 43.15 -10.82 -14.17
C ARG A 31 41.85 -10.93 -14.93
N VAL A 32 40.96 -11.78 -14.46
CA VAL A 32 39.57 -11.88 -14.94
C VAL A 32 38.89 -10.51 -14.77
N SER A 33 38.31 -9.98 -15.85
CA SER A 33 37.61 -8.69 -15.77
C SER A 33 36.30 -8.82 -14.97
N ALA A 34 35.84 -7.71 -14.39
CA ALA A 34 34.55 -7.69 -13.68
C ALA A 34 33.39 -8.20 -14.56
N GLN A 35 33.41 -7.88 -15.86
CA GLN A 35 32.42 -8.37 -16.83
C GLN A 35 32.45 -9.89 -17.02
N GLN A 36 33.62 -10.50 -16.92
CA GLN A 36 33.78 -11.95 -17.05
C GLN A 36 33.33 -12.71 -15.80
N THR A 37 33.36 -12.07 -14.64
CA THR A 37 32.89 -12.64 -13.37
C THR A 37 31.37 -12.74 -13.33
N ILE A 38 30.63 -11.92 -14.10
CA ILE A 38 29.19 -11.93 -14.16
C ILE A 38 28.69 -13.16 -14.93
N PRO A 39 27.89 -14.07 -14.33
CA PRO A 39 27.64 -15.42 -14.82
C PRO A 39 26.47 -15.51 -15.82
N TYR A 40 26.47 -14.70 -16.90
CA TYR A 40 25.57 -14.91 -18.03
C TYR A 40 26.25 -14.56 -19.35
N GLN A 41 25.78 -15.14 -20.45
CA GLN A 41 26.36 -14.90 -21.78
C GLN A 41 25.66 -13.75 -22.51
N ARG A 42 24.31 -13.71 -22.47
CA ARG A 42 23.51 -12.73 -23.22
C ARG A 42 22.17 -12.44 -22.60
N MET A 43 21.83 -11.16 -22.49
CA MET A 43 20.50 -10.67 -22.15
C MET A 43 19.77 -10.25 -23.44
N TYR A 44 18.48 -10.60 -23.57
CA TYR A 44 17.62 -10.22 -24.70
C TYR A 44 16.60 -9.17 -24.27
N PRO A 45 16.08 -8.35 -25.23
CA PRO A 45 15.11 -7.28 -24.90
C PRO A 45 13.83 -7.78 -24.22
N ASP A 46 13.38 -9.00 -24.54
CA ASP A 46 12.17 -9.62 -23.99
C ASP A 46 12.37 -10.27 -22.60
N GLY A 47 13.48 -10.00 -21.96
CA GLY A 47 13.81 -10.52 -20.63
C GLY A 47 14.39 -11.93 -20.63
N VAL A 48 14.48 -12.62 -21.76
CA VAL A 48 15.20 -13.90 -21.83
C VAL A 48 16.68 -13.68 -21.58
N CYS A 49 17.28 -14.46 -20.69
CA CYS A 49 18.70 -14.46 -20.43
C CYS A 49 19.29 -15.82 -20.80
N ARG A 50 20.33 -15.82 -21.64
CA ARG A 50 21.18 -16.99 -21.89
C ARG A 50 22.27 -17.01 -20.85
N VAL A 51 22.28 -18.01 -19.98
CA VAL A 51 23.24 -18.17 -18.91
C VAL A 51 24.52 -18.80 -19.44
N ASP A 52 24.38 -19.95 -20.07
CA ASP A 52 25.50 -20.70 -20.69
C ASP A 52 25.10 -21.31 -22.04
N ALA A 53 25.75 -22.39 -22.45
CA ALA A 53 25.53 -23.02 -23.77
C ALA A 53 24.05 -23.43 -23.95
N ASN A 54 23.42 -24.01 -22.91
CA ASN A 54 22.11 -24.70 -23.00
C ASN A 54 21.08 -24.18 -22.02
N ARG A 55 21.39 -23.26 -21.07
CA ARG A 55 20.46 -22.77 -20.07
C ARG A 55 19.94 -21.38 -20.37
N TYR A 56 18.63 -21.23 -20.30
CA TYR A 56 17.89 -20.00 -20.54
C TYR A 56 16.90 -19.77 -19.41
N ASN A 57 16.72 -18.50 -19.02
CA ASN A 57 15.80 -18.15 -17.94
C ASN A 57 15.06 -16.82 -18.18
N LYS A 58 14.00 -16.62 -17.39
CA LYS A 58 13.31 -15.34 -17.22
C LYS A 58 13.11 -15.05 -15.73
N THR A 59 12.82 -13.80 -15.41
CA THR A 59 12.62 -13.34 -14.03
C THR A 59 11.29 -12.62 -13.91
N ILE A 60 10.54 -12.95 -12.86
CA ILE A 60 9.27 -12.31 -12.45
C ILE A 60 9.55 -11.57 -11.15
N GLN A 61 9.15 -10.32 -11.06
CA GLN A 61 9.05 -9.58 -9.81
C GLN A 61 7.66 -9.79 -9.22
N PHE A 62 7.56 -10.06 -7.92
CA PHE A 62 6.27 -10.23 -7.23
C PHE A 62 6.22 -9.44 -5.92
N GLN A 63 4.99 -9.10 -5.51
CA GLN A 63 4.71 -8.31 -4.33
C GLN A 63 4.27 -9.20 -3.16
N ASP A 64 4.08 -8.57 -2.01
CA ASP A 64 3.57 -9.21 -0.81
C ASP A 64 2.04 -9.32 -0.78
N ILE A 65 1.58 -10.25 0.05
CA ILE A 65 0.20 -10.31 0.54
C ILE A 65 0.22 -10.33 2.07
N ASN A 66 -0.91 -10.01 2.70
CA ASN A 66 -1.01 -9.94 4.16
C ASN A 66 -1.08 -11.32 4.83
N TYR A 67 -0.03 -12.12 4.70
CA TYR A 67 0.04 -13.44 5.33
C TYR A 67 0.06 -13.36 6.85
N GLN A 68 0.88 -12.47 7.43
CA GLN A 68 1.06 -12.40 8.87
C GLN A 68 -0.18 -11.95 9.65
N LEU A 69 -1.00 -11.09 9.03
CA LEU A 69 -2.19 -10.52 9.64
C LEU A 69 -3.45 -11.35 9.39
N SER A 70 -3.37 -12.40 8.55
CA SER A 70 -4.49 -13.28 8.22
C SER A 70 -4.87 -14.20 9.40
N GLU A 71 -6.10 -14.67 9.42
CA GLU A 71 -6.57 -15.71 10.34
C GLU A 71 -5.93 -17.06 10.03
N ASN A 72 -6.02 -18.03 10.96
CA ASN A 72 -5.35 -19.31 10.78
C ASN A 72 -5.90 -20.07 9.56
N GLU A 73 -7.20 -20.04 9.33
CA GLU A 73 -7.85 -20.67 8.16
C GLU A 73 -7.33 -20.10 6.84
N ASP A 74 -7.20 -18.78 6.76
CA ASP A 74 -6.65 -18.09 5.58
C ASP A 74 -5.16 -18.40 5.40
N LYS A 75 -4.39 -18.49 6.49
CA LYS A 75 -2.99 -18.90 6.43
C LYS A 75 -2.82 -20.31 5.91
N ASP A 76 -3.67 -21.24 6.34
CA ASP A 76 -3.65 -22.62 5.87
C ASP A 76 -4.03 -22.67 4.36
N ALA A 77 -4.99 -21.87 3.92
CA ALA A 77 -5.35 -21.75 2.51
C ALA A 77 -4.22 -21.16 1.65
N ILE A 78 -3.56 -20.08 2.14
CA ILE A 78 -2.39 -19.47 1.48
C ILE A 78 -1.23 -20.47 1.44
N PHE A 79 -0.97 -21.17 2.53
CA PHE A 79 0.07 -22.20 2.61
C PHE A 79 -0.20 -23.33 1.62
N GLY A 80 -1.43 -23.84 1.55
CA GLY A 80 -1.84 -24.87 0.59
C GLY A 80 -1.63 -24.39 -0.86
N SER A 81 -2.07 -23.18 -1.19
CA SER A 81 -1.89 -22.60 -2.53
C SER A 81 -0.41 -22.36 -2.85
N TRP A 82 0.42 -22.02 -1.84
CA TRP A 82 1.86 -21.89 -1.99
C TRP A 82 2.54 -23.24 -2.24
N CYS A 83 2.14 -24.30 -1.56
CA CYS A 83 2.61 -25.65 -1.83
C CYS A 83 2.22 -26.14 -3.24
N GLU A 84 1.01 -25.84 -3.71
CA GLU A 84 0.59 -26.10 -5.09
C GLU A 84 1.43 -25.33 -6.11
N PHE A 85 1.75 -24.06 -5.81
CA PHE A 85 2.64 -23.25 -6.65
C PHE A 85 4.03 -23.89 -6.77
N ILE A 86 4.61 -24.36 -5.66
CA ILE A 86 5.90 -25.05 -5.66
C ILE A 86 5.81 -26.36 -6.45
N ASN A 87 4.71 -27.09 -6.33
CA ASN A 87 4.48 -28.34 -7.05
C ASN A 87 4.27 -28.18 -8.57
N TYR A 88 4.08 -26.94 -9.05
CA TYR A 88 4.05 -26.66 -10.48
C TYR A 88 5.38 -27.00 -11.15
N PHE A 89 6.53 -26.81 -10.48
CA PHE A 89 7.85 -27.03 -11.05
C PHE A 89 8.22 -28.52 -11.05
N ASP A 90 8.48 -29.05 -12.22
CA ASP A 90 9.00 -30.42 -12.39
C ASP A 90 10.53 -30.42 -12.49
N SER A 91 11.13 -31.60 -12.70
CA SER A 91 12.57 -31.78 -12.81
C SER A 91 13.21 -31.10 -14.04
N SER A 92 12.42 -30.63 -15.01
CA SER A 92 12.89 -29.93 -16.21
C SER A 92 13.06 -28.41 -16.01
N VAL A 93 12.57 -27.87 -14.88
CA VAL A 93 12.62 -26.44 -14.55
C VAL A 93 13.27 -26.25 -13.17
N SER A 94 14.43 -25.62 -13.12
CA SER A 94 14.99 -25.14 -11.86
C SER A 94 14.58 -23.69 -11.62
N PHE A 95 14.39 -23.31 -10.37
CA PHE A 95 13.98 -21.97 -10.04
C PHE A 95 14.72 -21.40 -8.82
N GLU A 96 14.76 -20.09 -8.74
CA GLU A 96 15.42 -19.32 -7.70
C GLU A 96 14.47 -18.25 -7.19
N PHE A 97 14.24 -18.21 -5.88
CA PHE A 97 13.70 -17.03 -5.21
C PHE A 97 14.83 -16.15 -4.73
N SER A 98 14.81 -14.88 -5.12
CA SER A 98 15.78 -13.87 -4.68
C SER A 98 15.06 -12.76 -3.93
N PHE A 99 15.49 -12.50 -2.69
CA PHE A 99 14.99 -11.43 -1.83
C PHE A 99 16.11 -10.43 -1.62
N LEU A 100 15.88 -9.19 -2.01
CA LEU A 100 16.86 -8.13 -1.96
C LEU A 100 16.43 -7.06 -0.97
N ASN A 101 17.22 -6.83 0.07
CA ASN A 101 17.15 -5.67 0.95
C ASN A 101 18.36 -4.81 0.60
N LEU A 102 18.20 -3.79 -0.23
CA LEU A 102 19.29 -2.93 -0.65
C LEU A 102 19.04 -1.49 -0.24
N GLU A 103 20.09 -0.80 0.18
CA GLU A 103 19.99 0.64 0.48
C GLU A 103 19.47 1.41 -0.73
N ASN A 104 18.55 2.34 -0.47
CA ASN A 104 17.88 3.15 -1.50
C ASN A 104 18.88 4.20 -2.06
N GLY A 105 20.03 3.75 -2.49
CA GLY A 105 21.06 4.61 -3.05
C GLY A 105 20.74 5.12 -4.44
N GLN A 106 19.77 4.50 -5.16
CA GLN A 106 19.78 4.68 -6.60
C GLN A 106 18.57 4.23 -7.40
N SER A 107 17.40 4.61 -7.01
CA SER A 107 16.46 4.86 -8.08
C SER A 107 16.79 6.24 -8.61
N GLY A 108 17.41 6.32 -9.77
CA GLY A 108 17.75 7.59 -10.39
C GLY A 108 16.53 8.49 -10.45
N GLY A 109 16.60 9.66 -9.85
CA GLY A 109 15.64 10.76 -10.02
C GLY A 109 14.22 10.56 -9.47
N ASP A 110 13.72 9.34 -9.37
CA ASP A 110 12.29 9.04 -9.24
C ASP A 110 11.81 8.81 -7.78
N ASP A 111 12.70 8.59 -6.83
CA ASP A 111 12.33 8.36 -5.43
C ASP A 111 12.53 9.60 -4.52
N ARG A 112 12.95 10.73 -5.08
CA ARG A 112 12.84 11.99 -4.38
C ARG A 112 11.39 12.45 -4.42
N ILE A 113 10.79 12.56 -3.25
CA ILE A 113 9.52 13.28 -3.13
C ILE A 113 9.88 14.75 -3.24
N GLU A 114 10.00 15.22 -4.46
CA GLU A 114 10.20 16.64 -4.74
C GLU A 114 8.83 17.30 -4.82
N MET A 115 8.54 18.17 -3.87
CA MET A 115 7.42 19.07 -4.03
C MET A 115 7.88 20.27 -4.84
N THR A 116 7.27 20.44 -6.00
CA THR A 116 7.55 21.58 -6.88
C THR A 116 7.15 22.87 -6.17
N ALA A 117 8.11 23.80 -5.97
CA ALA A 117 7.83 25.14 -5.48
C ALA A 117 6.86 25.85 -6.45
N ARG A 118 5.79 26.44 -5.93
CA ARG A 118 4.75 27.13 -6.71
C ARG A 118 4.92 28.64 -6.68
N GLN A 119 5.97 29.15 -6.02
CA GLN A 119 6.25 30.57 -5.80
C GLN A 119 5.09 31.31 -5.09
N ASP A 120 4.50 30.63 -4.09
CA ASP A 120 3.44 31.16 -3.24
C ASP A 120 3.86 31.16 -1.75
N ASP A 121 3.00 31.72 -0.88
CA ASP A 121 3.26 31.86 0.57
C ASP A 121 3.36 30.51 1.32
N PHE A 122 3.18 29.38 0.61
CA PHE A 122 3.17 28.05 1.17
C PHE A 122 4.44 27.24 0.85
N ASP A 123 5.39 27.80 0.13
CA ASP A 123 6.61 27.09 -0.26
C ASP A 123 7.44 26.67 0.95
N GLY A 124 7.48 27.47 2.03
CA GLY A 124 8.11 27.10 3.28
C GLY A 124 7.48 25.85 3.93
N ILE A 125 6.14 25.75 3.90
CA ILE A 125 5.41 24.60 4.41
C ILE A 125 5.62 23.36 3.51
N ARG A 126 5.71 23.55 2.17
CA ARG A 126 6.05 22.46 1.24
C ARG A 126 7.45 21.92 1.48
N GLU A 127 8.41 22.79 1.74
CA GLU A 127 9.80 22.39 2.06
C GLU A 127 9.87 21.60 3.37
N GLU A 128 9.19 22.09 4.44
CA GLU A 128 9.07 21.38 5.72
C GLU A 128 8.43 20.00 5.54
N TYR A 129 7.35 19.91 4.75
CA TYR A 129 6.68 18.64 4.46
C TYR A 129 7.56 17.70 3.63
N ALA A 130 8.22 18.19 2.58
CA ALA A 130 9.16 17.41 1.78
C ALA A 130 10.32 16.87 2.62
N GLN A 131 10.89 17.72 3.50
CA GLN A 131 11.94 17.32 4.43
C GLN A 131 11.46 16.25 5.43
N MET A 132 10.25 16.38 5.93
CA MET A 132 9.63 15.38 6.81
C MET A 132 9.48 14.04 6.07
N LEU A 133 8.97 14.03 4.83
CA LEU A 133 8.83 12.81 4.03
C LEU A 133 10.20 12.17 3.72
N GLN A 134 11.20 12.96 3.37
CA GLN A 134 12.57 12.47 3.17
C GLN A 134 13.15 11.85 4.43
N ASN A 135 12.93 12.48 5.59
CA ASN A 135 13.36 11.95 6.89
C ASN A 135 12.64 10.65 7.24
N GLN A 136 11.35 10.51 6.89
CA GLN A 136 10.60 9.26 7.08
C GLN A 136 11.08 8.16 6.13
N LEU A 137 11.37 8.47 4.88
CA LEU A 137 12.00 7.54 3.93
C LEU A 137 13.36 7.04 4.44
N ALA A 138 14.16 7.96 4.99
CA ALA A 138 15.48 7.61 5.53
C ALA A 138 15.39 6.79 6.84
N ARG A 139 14.33 6.96 7.64
CA ARG A 139 14.09 6.21 8.89
C ARG A 139 13.38 4.89 8.66
N GLY A 140 12.52 4.82 7.65
CA GLY A 140 11.81 3.61 7.26
C GLY A 140 12.80 2.57 6.76
N ASN A 141 12.83 1.36 7.34
CA ASN A 141 13.76 0.29 6.98
C ASN A 141 15.23 0.74 6.81
N ASN A 142 15.69 1.74 7.54
CA ASN A 142 17.01 2.36 7.37
C ASN A 142 17.34 2.75 5.91
N GLY A 143 16.33 3.13 5.12
CA GLY A 143 16.47 3.43 3.71
C GLY A 143 16.60 2.20 2.80
N LEU A 144 16.23 1.01 3.28
CA LEU A 144 16.30 -0.23 2.51
C LEU A 144 15.05 -0.43 1.64
N ARG A 145 15.27 -0.77 0.39
CA ARG A 145 14.23 -1.23 -0.52
C ARG A 145 14.18 -2.75 -0.53
N LYS A 146 13.02 -3.32 -0.16
CA LYS A 146 12.77 -4.76 -0.16
C LYS A 146 12.08 -5.15 -1.46
N THR A 147 12.70 -6.06 -2.23
CA THR A 147 12.15 -6.56 -3.50
C THR A 147 12.29 -8.07 -3.61
N LYS A 148 11.37 -8.71 -4.32
CA LYS A 148 11.24 -10.16 -4.42
C LYS A 148 11.17 -10.57 -5.88
N TYR A 149 11.94 -11.60 -6.22
CA TYR A 149 12.05 -12.08 -7.58
C TYR A 149 11.99 -13.61 -7.63
N LEU A 150 11.38 -14.12 -8.68
CA LEU A 150 11.40 -15.52 -9.07
C LEU A 150 12.09 -15.64 -10.43
N THR A 151 13.23 -16.31 -10.48
CA THR A 151 13.94 -16.65 -11.72
C THR A 151 13.76 -18.14 -12.01
N PHE A 152 13.21 -18.48 -13.16
CA PHE A 152 13.03 -19.87 -13.58
C PHE A 152 13.87 -20.18 -14.82
N THR A 153 14.53 -21.34 -14.80
CA THR A 153 15.57 -21.74 -15.76
C THR A 153 15.20 -23.06 -16.40
N ILE A 154 15.33 -23.13 -17.72
CA ILE A 154 15.15 -24.35 -18.52
C ILE A 154 16.40 -24.67 -19.34
N GLU A 155 16.52 -25.92 -19.73
CA GLU A 155 17.53 -26.36 -20.71
C GLU A 155 16.93 -26.40 -22.12
N ALA A 156 17.67 -25.86 -23.11
CA ALA A 156 17.30 -25.87 -24.51
C ALA A 156 18.52 -25.68 -25.40
N ASP A 157 18.49 -26.25 -26.59
CA ASP A 157 19.62 -26.18 -27.54
C ASP A 157 19.81 -24.80 -28.17
N SER A 158 18.72 -24.01 -28.20
CA SER A 158 18.76 -22.69 -28.82
C SER A 158 17.71 -21.73 -28.17
N VAL A 159 17.96 -20.43 -28.34
CA VAL A 159 16.99 -19.41 -27.90
C VAL A 159 15.65 -19.53 -28.61
N ARG A 160 15.64 -20.02 -29.86
CA ARG A 160 14.41 -20.23 -30.64
C ARG A 160 13.51 -21.29 -29.99
N ASN A 161 14.09 -22.34 -29.41
CA ASN A 161 13.38 -23.39 -28.71
C ASN A 161 13.06 -23.03 -27.27
N ALA A 162 13.96 -22.24 -26.61
CA ALA A 162 13.76 -21.80 -25.22
C ALA A 162 12.60 -20.80 -25.08
N LYS A 163 12.54 -19.82 -25.97
CA LYS A 163 11.60 -18.68 -25.83
C LYS A 163 10.13 -19.09 -25.69
N PRO A 164 9.53 -19.91 -26.57
CA PRO A 164 8.13 -20.30 -26.43
C PRO A 164 7.83 -21.08 -25.12
N ARG A 165 8.79 -21.90 -24.66
CA ARG A 165 8.66 -22.64 -23.40
C ARG A 165 8.71 -21.68 -22.21
N LEU A 166 9.61 -20.72 -22.20
CA LEU A 166 9.72 -19.70 -21.16
C LEU A 166 8.49 -18.79 -21.10
N GLU A 167 7.95 -18.37 -22.25
CA GLU A 167 6.73 -17.56 -22.33
C GLU A 167 5.50 -18.31 -21.79
N ARG A 168 5.39 -19.61 -22.08
CA ARG A 168 4.32 -20.45 -21.55
C ARG A 168 4.44 -20.56 -20.03
N ILE A 169 5.62 -20.91 -19.49
CA ILE A 169 5.86 -21.01 -18.05
C ILE A 169 5.58 -19.68 -17.37
N GLU A 170 6.02 -18.55 -17.94
CA GLU A 170 5.76 -17.21 -17.45
C GLU A 170 4.25 -16.95 -17.31
N ALA A 171 3.47 -17.23 -18.35
CA ALA A 171 2.02 -17.01 -18.32
C ALA A 171 1.33 -17.87 -17.24
N GLU A 172 1.75 -19.12 -17.07
CA GLU A 172 1.22 -20.02 -16.06
C GLU A 172 1.61 -19.55 -14.64
N LEU A 173 2.85 -19.10 -14.40
CA LEU A 173 3.31 -18.58 -13.13
C LEU A 173 2.59 -17.28 -12.74
N LEU A 174 2.41 -16.35 -13.68
CA LEU A 174 1.64 -15.12 -13.46
C LEU A 174 0.18 -15.44 -13.11
N GLY A 175 -0.41 -16.44 -13.78
CA GLY A 175 -1.75 -16.96 -13.46
C GLY A 175 -1.83 -17.54 -12.05
N ASN A 176 -0.80 -18.27 -11.61
CA ASN A 176 -0.74 -18.86 -10.26
C ASN A 176 -0.60 -17.75 -9.20
N PHE A 177 0.27 -16.77 -9.40
CA PHE A 177 0.39 -15.61 -8.51
C PHE A 177 -0.95 -14.84 -8.40
N LYS A 178 -1.62 -14.60 -9.53
CA LYS A 178 -2.92 -13.93 -9.55
C LYS A 178 -3.98 -14.70 -8.75
N ARG A 179 -3.99 -16.04 -8.82
CA ARG A 179 -4.93 -16.86 -8.01
C ARG A 179 -4.68 -16.77 -6.52
N MET A 180 -3.43 -16.56 -6.10
CA MET A 180 -3.05 -16.31 -4.71
C MET A 180 -3.27 -14.85 -4.27
N GLY A 181 -3.78 -13.97 -5.13
CA GLY A 181 -3.91 -12.55 -4.84
C GLY A 181 -2.59 -11.77 -4.88
N VAL A 182 -1.50 -12.39 -5.40
CA VAL A 182 -0.17 -11.77 -5.48
C VAL A 182 -0.04 -10.99 -6.79
N HIS A 183 0.27 -9.71 -6.71
CA HIS A 183 0.63 -8.93 -7.89
C HIS A 183 2.03 -9.31 -8.35
N ALA A 184 2.18 -9.73 -9.60
CA ALA A 184 3.44 -10.14 -10.19
C ALA A 184 3.57 -9.63 -11.62
N GLN A 185 4.80 -9.31 -12.04
CA GLN A 185 5.12 -8.85 -13.40
C GLN A 185 6.41 -9.47 -13.90
N ALA A 186 6.43 -9.86 -15.18
CA ALA A 186 7.64 -10.32 -15.84
C ALA A 186 8.57 -9.12 -16.12
N LEU A 187 9.85 -9.30 -15.85
CA LEU A 187 10.86 -8.29 -16.16
C LEU A 187 11.34 -8.43 -17.60
N ASP A 188 11.36 -7.31 -18.34
CA ASP A 188 12.03 -7.22 -19.61
C ASP A 188 13.56 -7.17 -19.43
N GLY A 189 14.30 -7.20 -20.52
CA GLY A 189 15.77 -7.21 -20.46
C GLY A 189 16.36 -5.94 -19.86
N LYS A 190 15.73 -4.77 -20.05
CA LYS A 190 16.19 -3.50 -19.48
C LYS A 190 15.99 -3.47 -17.97
N ALA A 191 14.83 -3.92 -17.51
CA ALA A 191 14.51 -4.02 -16.08
C ALA A 191 15.44 -5.03 -15.36
N ARG A 192 15.74 -6.17 -16.00
CA ARG A 192 16.72 -7.13 -15.45
C ARG A 192 18.13 -6.56 -15.38
N LEU A 193 18.56 -5.80 -16.38
CA LEU A 193 19.86 -5.11 -16.35
C LEU A 193 19.89 -4.03 -15.27
N ALA A 194 18.81 -3.27 -15.10
CA ALA A 194 18.67 -2.29 -14.02
C ALA A 194 18.75 -2.95 -12.63
N LEU A 195 18.11 -4.10 -12.46
CA LEU A 195 18.17 -4.90 -11.23
C LEU A 195 19.62 -5.32 -10.91
N LEU A 196 20.33 -5.89 -11.88
CA LEU A 196 21.72 -6.30 -11.70
C LEU A 196 22.66 -5.10 -11.47
N HIS A 197 22.42 -3.98 -12.18
CA HIS A 197 23.15 -2.74 -11.93
C HIS A 197 22.97 -2.27 -10.49
N GLY A 198 21.75 -2.29 -9.95
CA GLY A 198 21.48 -1.93 -8.56
C GLY A 198 22.22 -2.80 -7.55
N ILE A 199 22.35 -4.12 -7.81
CA ILE A 199 23.13 -5.03 -6.97
C ILE A 199 24.64 -4.72 -7.05
N PHE A 200 25.16 -4.40 -8.22
CA PHE A 200 26.59 -4.18 -8.41
C PHE A 200 27.07 -2.78 -8.05
N HIS A 201 26.16 -1.82 -7.93
CA HIS A 201 26.46 -0.42 -7.63
C HIS A 201 25.80 0.06 -6.32
N MET A 202 25.76 -0.82 -5.31
CA MET A 202 25.27 -0.49 -3.96
C MET A 202 26.03 0.65 -3.27
N ASP A 203 27.24 0.97 -3.74
CA ASP A 203 28.15 1.98 -3.19
C ASP A 203 28.03 3.35 -3.87
N THR A 204 27.43 3.43 -5.04
CA THR A 204 27.40 4.65 -5.85
C THR A 204 25.99 5.15 -6.10
N LYS A 205 25.84 6.48 -6.30
CA LYS A 205 24.55 7.10 -6.69
C LYS A 205 24.42 7.28 -8.21
N GLU A 206 25.15 6.49 -9.02
CA GLU A 206 25.06 6.60 -10.46
C GLU A 206 23.76 5.97 -11.01
N PRO A 207 22.95 6.73 -11.75
CA PRO A 207 21.74 6.22 -12.34
C PRO A 207 22.06 5.21 -13.45
N PHE A 208 21.26 4.14 -13.53
CA PHE A 208 21.39 3.17 -14.62
C PHE A 208 21.01 3.82 -15.96
N ALA A 209 21.96 3.86 -16.88
CA ALA A 209 21.77 4.38 -18.23
C ALA A 209 22.08 3.29 -19.26
N PHE A 210 21.04 2.84 -19.96
CA PHE A 210 21.16 1.81 -20.98
C PHE A 210 20.07 1.94 -22.04
N ASP A 211 20.47 1.76 -23.30
CA ASP A 211 19.56 1.60 -24.43
C ASP A 211 20.07 0.49 -25.35
N TRP A 212 19.16 -0.33 -25.87
CA TRP A 212 19.50 -1.43 -26.78
C TRP A 212 20.18 -0.95 -28.07
N ASP A 213 19.87 0.27 -28.52
CA ASP A 213 20.47 0.88 -29.71
C ASP A 213 21.94 1.24 -29.50
N TRP A 214 22.45 1.24 -28.27
CA TRP A 214 23.85 1.54 -27.97
C TRP A 214 24.81 0.34 -28.18
N LEU A 215 24.29 -0.88 -28.16
CA LEU A 215 25.13 -2.10 -28.24
C LEU A 215 25.84 -2.22 -29.57
N ALA A 216 25.12 -2.15 -30.68
CA ALA A 216 25.69 -2.34 -32.01
C ALA A 216 26.75 -1.28 -32.37
N PRO A 217 26.54 0.04 -32.14
CA PRO A 217 27.54 1.06 -32.46
C PRO A 217 28.74 1.09 -31.50
N SER A 218 28.58 0.60 -30.24
CA SER A 218 29.63 0.63 -29.24
C SER A 218 30.53 -0.60 -29.27
N GLY A 219 30.02 -1.72 -29.79
CA GLY A 219 30.70 -3.02 -29.72
C GLY A 219 30.78 -3.60 -28.29
N LEU A 220 30.00 -3.01 -27.35
CA LEU A 220 29.94 -3.45 -25.96
C LEU A 220 28.88 -4.54 -25.79
N SER A 221 29.00 -5.33 -24.75
CA SER A 221 28.00 -6.28 -24.28
C SER A 221 27.11 -5.66 -23.21
N THR A 222 25.97 -6.25 -22.89
CA THR A 222 25.10 -5.79 -21.80
C THR A 222 25.80 -5.80 -20.44
N ARG A 223 26.80 -6.68 -20.24
CA ARG A 223 27.62 -6.76 -19.02
C ARG A 223 28.47 -5.53 -18.78
N ASP A 224 28.90 -4.85 -19.84
CA ASP A 224 29.72 -3.64 -19.72
C ASP A 224 28.95 -2.46 -19.12
N PHE A 225 27.62 -2.45 -19.24
CA PHE A 225 26.75 -1.40 -18.70
C PHE A 225 26.34 -1.63 -17.24
N ILE A 226 26.51 -2.85 -16.72
CA ILE A 226 26.10 -3.20 -15.34
C ILE A 226 27.29 -3.56 -14.44
N ALA A 227 28.46 -3.82 -14.99
CA ALA A 227 29.63 -4.25 -14.23
C ALA A 227 30.10 -3.17 -13.25
N PRO A 228 30.43 -3.52 -11.98
CA PRO A 228 31.00 -2.58 -11.03
C PRO A 228 32.43 -2.21 -11.41
N ALA A 229 33.01 -1.26 -10.69
CA ALA A 229 34.39 -0.88 -10.88
C ALA A 229 35.36 -2.07 -10.64
N SER A 230 35.10 -2.87 -9.61
CA SER A 230 35.86 -4.08 -9.28
C SER A 230 35.03 -5.09 -8.50
N PHE A 231 35.42 -6.35 -8.63
CA PHE A 231 35.17 -7.42 -7.67
C PHE A 231 36.50 -7.80 -7.02
N GLU A 232 36.60 -7.78 -5.73
CA GLU A 232 37.80 -8.13 -4.99
C GLU A 232 37.51 -9.27 -4.00
N PHE A 233 38.42 -10.27 -4.00
CA PHE A 233 38.32 -11.41 -3.08
C PHE A 233 39.63 -11.45 -2.22
N PRO A 234 39.74 -10.51 -1.23
CA PRO A 234 40.98 -10.29 -0.49
C PRO A 234 41.31 -11.42 0.48
N ASP A 235 40.29 -12.14 0.95
CA ASP A 235 40.45 -13.28 1.87
C ASP A 235 39.41 -14.38 1.58
N GLY A 236 39.52 -15.52 2.29
CA GLY A 236 38.61 -16.65 2.05
C GLY A 236 37.18 -16.44 2.55
N ARG A 237 36.87 -15.37 3.27
CA ARG A 237 35.58 -15.17 4.00
C ARG A 237 34.82 -13.93 3.59
N THR A 238 35.47 -13.00 2.92
CA THR A 238 34.89 -11.72 2.50
C THR A 238 35.26 -11.40 1.06
N PHE A 239 34.42 -10.60 0.43
CA PHE A 239 34.68 -10.01 -0.88
C PHE A 239 34.20 -8.56 -0.90
N ARG A 240 34.52 -7.86 -1.96
CA ARG A 240 34.06 -6.48 -2.19
C ARG A 240 33.40 -6.37 -3.56
N ILE A 241 32.33 -5.58 -3.58
CA ILE A 241 31.69 -5.08 -4.81
C ILE A 241 31.84 -3.55 -4.75
N GLY A 242 32.71 -3.01 -5.63
CA GLY A 242 33.11 -1.62 -5.51
C GLY A 242 33.68 -1.31 -4.10
N GLU A 243 33.08 -0.36 -3.38
CA GLU A 243 33.50 0.00 -2.01
C GLU A 243 32.82 -0.82 -0.90
N LYS A 244 31.71 -1.54 -1.19
CA LYS A 244 30.98 -2.33 -0.18
C LYS A 244 31.71 -3.63 0.18
N PHE A 245 31.85 -3.89 1.47
CA PHE A 245 32.32 -5.16 2.01
C PHE A 245 31.18 -6.16 2.07
N CYS A 246 31.38 -7.37 1.56
CA CYS A 246 30.39 -8.42 1.47
C CYS A 246 30.89 -9.72 2.08
N SER A 247 29.98 -10.54 2.60
CA SER A 247 30.24 -11.90 3.05
C SER A 247 29.08 -12.82 2.72
N ALA A 248 29.39 -13.95 2.08
CA ALA A 248 28.40 -14.95 1.71
C ALA A 248 28.42 -16.13 2.68
N SER A 249 27.25 -16.56 3.10
CA SER A 249 27.03 -17.69 3.98
C SER A 249 25.90 -18.56 3.44
N PHE A 250 25.85 -19.85 3.84
CA PHE A 250 24.71 -20.71 3.54
C PHE A 250 23.99 -21.11 4.83
N LEU A 251 22.69 -21.33 4.75
CA LEU A 251 21.88 -21.82 5.85
C LEU A 251 21.92 -23.35 5.89
N GLN A 252 22.54 -23.89 6.94
CA GLN A 252 22.51 -25.31 7.23
C GLN A 252 21.29 -25.61 8.11
N ILE A 253 20.28 -26.23 7.54
CA ILE A 253 19.05 -26.62 8.21
C ILE A 253 19.31 -27.91 8.99
N THR A 254 19.37 -27.82 10.31
CA THR A 254 19.54 -28.97 11.24
C THR A 254 18.26 -29.27 12.01
N ALA A 255 17.33 -28.31 12.04
CA ALA A 255 16.04 -28.49 12.70
C ALA A 255 15.21 -29.58 12.03
N ALA A 256 14.45 -30.33 12.84
CA ALA A 256 13.44 -31.25 12.35
C ALA A 256 12.21 -30.53 11.84
N ASP A 257 11.80 -29.47 12.53
CA ASP A 257 10.69 -28.59 12.19
C ASP A 257 11.14 -27.14 12.17
N LEU A 258 10.65 -26.37 11.21
CA LEU A 258 10.87 -24.92 11.09
C LEU A 258 9.55 -24.18 11.33
N SER A 259 9.65 -22.94 11.76
CA SER A 259 8.51 -22.02 11.81
C SER A 259 8.32 -21.36 10.45
N ASP A 260 7.06 -21.05 10.09
CA ASP A 260 6.67 -20.24 8.93
C ASP A 260 7.26 -18.82 8.94
N ARG A 261 7.88 -18.42 10.05
CA ARG A 261 8.60 -17.14 10.22
C ARG A 261 10.09 -17.22 9.88
N ALA A 262 10.58 -18.37 9.46
CA ALA A 262 12.02 -18.57 9.25
C ALA A 262 12.59 -17.61 8.19
N LEU A 263 11.92 -17.45 7.05
CA LEU A 263 12.34 -16.52 6.01
C LEU A 263 12.15 -15.06 6.44
N GLU A 264 11.00 -14.75 7.06
CA GLU A 264 10.67 -13.42 7.58
C GLU A 264 11.75 -12.85 8.48
N ALA A 265 12.23 -13.66 9.43
CA ALA A 265 13.23 -13.23 10.40
C ALA A 265 14.53 -12.73 9.73
N PHE A 266 14.95 -13.33 8.63
CA PHE A 266 16.07 -12.83 7.82
C PHE A 266 15.70 -11.57 7.05
N LEU A 267 14.51 -11.51 6.43
CA LEU A 267 14.07 -10.37 5.65
C LEU A 267 13.76 -9.13 6.50
N ALA A 268 13.54 -9.32 7.81
CA ALA A 268 13.32 -8.23 8.76
C ALA A 268 14.62 -7.54 9.22
N VAL A 269 15.79 -8.07 8.86
CA VAL A 269 17.08 -7.46 9.24
C VAL A 269 17.26 -6.10 8.56
N ASP A 270 17.61 -5.09 9.38
CA ASP A 270 17.81 -3.71 8.92
C ASP A 270 19.25 -3.47 8.41
N SER A 271 19.65 -4.27 7.43
CA SER A 271 20.94 -4.13 6.74
C SER A 271 20.83 -4.59 5.29
N SER A 272 21.79 -4.20 4.45
CA SER A 272 21.84 -4.67 3.07
C SER A 272 22.09 -6.18 3.05
N LEU A 273 21.09 -6.90 2.53
CA LEU A 273 21.03 -8.35 2.53
C LEU A 273 20.47 -8.88 1.21
N ILE A 274 21.08 -9.90 0.67
CA ILE A 274 20.56 -10.70 -0.43
C ILE A 274 20.32 -12.12 0.09
N VAL A 275 19.10 -12.63 -0.05
CA VAL A 275 18.75 -14.02 0.23
C VAL A 275 18.38 -14.68 -1.08
N SER A 276 19.09 -15.77 -1.44
CA SER A 276 18.81 -16.57 -2.63
C SER A 276 18.53 -18.02 -2.27
N MET A 277 17.38 -18.50 -2.74
CA MET A 277 16.93 -19.87 -2.55
C MET A 277 16.90 -20.55 -3.93
N HIS A 278 17.90 -21.39 -4.22
CA HIS A 278 17.91 -22.21 -5.44
C HIS A 278 17.21 -23.52 -5.18
N ILE A 279 16.24 -23.83 -6.02
CA ILE A 279 15.37 -24.99 -5.85
C ILE A 279 15.31 -25.78 -7.16
N ARG A 280 15.47 -27.09 -7.07
CA ARG A 280 15.21 -28.00 -8.20
C ARG A 280 14.43 -29.22 -7.72
N ALA A 281 13.43 -29.59 -8.48
CA ALA A 281 12.69 -30.79 -8.23
C ALA A 281 13.47 -32.03 -8.72
N ILE A 282 13.33 -33.13 -7.98
CA ILE A 282 13.83 -34.45 -8.39
C ILE A 282 12.67 -35.24 -8.98
N ASP A 283 12.96 -36.04 -10.04
CA ASP A 283 11.96 -36.99 -10.56
C ASP A 283 11.44 -37.90 -9.44
N GLN A 284 10.13 -38.11 -9.40
CA GLN A 284 9.47 -38.83 -8.31
C GLN A 284 10.02 -40.25 -8.13
N THR A 285 10.32 -40.92 -9.24
CA THR A 285 10.89 -42.29 -9.21
C THR A 285 12.29 -42.28 -8.63
N GLU A 286 13.08 -41.27 -8.97
CA GLU A 286 14.44 -41.09 -8.47
C GLU A 286 14.43 -40.69 -6.99
N ALA A 287 13.53 -39.79 -6.59
CA ALA A 287 13.35 -39.38 -5.20
C ALA A 287 13.02 -40.56 -4.28
N VAL A 288 12.06 -41.39 -4.66
CA VAL A 288 11.70 -42.62 -3.92
C VAL A 288 12.87 -43.61 -3.83
N LYS A 289 13.62 -43.78 -4.92
CA LYS A 289 14.82 -44.63 -4.91
C LYS A 289 15.90 -44.09 -3.96
N MET A 290 16.12 -42.76 -3.97
CA MET A 290 17.09 -42.11 -3.12
C MET A 290 16.76 -42.30 -1.64
N VAL A 291 15.52 -42.06 -1.22
CA VAL A 291 15.06 -42.23 0.14
C VAL A 291 15.14 -43.69 0.56
N LYS A 292 14.71 -44.63 -0.28
CA LYS A 292 14.84 -46.09 -0.01
C LYS A 292 16.31 -46.52 0.21
N ARG A 293 17.22 -45.99 -0.60
CA ARG A 293 18.68 -46.26 -0.41
C ARG A 293 19.14 -45.74 0.96
N LYS A 294 18.68 -44.51 1.34
CA LYS A 294 19.05 -43.93 2.64
C LYS A 294 18.50 -44.73 3.82
N ILE A 295 17.26 -45.20 3.74
CA ILE A 295 16.66 -46.11 4.74
C ILE A 295 17.51 -47.38 4.85
N THR A 296 17.87 -48.01 3.73
CA THR A 296 18.72 -49.22 3.72
C THR A 296 20.08 -48.98 4.37
N GLU A 297 20.69 -47.82 4.12
CA GLU A 297 21.95 -47.41 4.75
C GLU A 297 21.79 -47.23 6.26
N LEU A 298 20.70 -46.55 6.70
CA LEU A 298 20.39 -46.39 8.11
C LEU A 298 20.12 -47.74 8.82
N ASP A 299 19.38 -48.63 8.16
CA ASP A 299 19.15 -50.01 8.69
C ASP A 299 20.45 -50.79 8.86
N ARG A 300 21.38 -50.68 7.92
CA ARG A 300 22.74 -51.27 8.08
C ARG A 300 23.48 -50.68 9.24
N THR A 301 23.47 -49.38 9.39
CA THR A 301 24.10 -48.69 10.55
C THR A 301 23.47 -49.13 11.87
N LYS A 302 22.14 -49.26 11.91
CA LYS A 302 21.47 -49.83 13.10
C LYS A 302 21.94 -51.22 13.44
N ILE A 303 22.02 -52.10 12.46
CA ILE A 303 22.51 -53.48 12.68
C ILE A 303 23.97 -53.48 13.16
N GLU A 304 24.80 -52.56 12.66
CA GLU A 304 26.19 -52.43 13.11
C GLU A 304 26.26 -51.92 14.57
N GLU A 305 25.47 -50.93 14.95
CA GLU A 305 25.41 -50.42 16.32
C GLU A 305 24.80 -51.45 17.31
N GLN A 306 23.79 -52.21 16.88
CA GLN A 306 23.25 -53.30 17.65
C GLN A 306 24.30 -54.40 17.89
N LYS A 307 25.07 -54.79 16.89
CA LYS A 307 26.18 -55.76 17.04
C LYS A 307 27.26 -55.20 17.96
N ARG A 308 27.52 -53.91 17.92
CA ARG A 308 28.49 -53.26 18.84
C ARG A 308 28.00 -53.25 20.27
N ALA A 309 26.71 -52.91 20.51
CA ALA A 309 26.08 -52.93 21.83
C ALA A 309 26.17 -54.34 22.47
N VAL A 310 25.78 -55.38 21.73
CA VAL A 310 25.87 -56.76 22.19
C VAL A 310 27.31 -57.15 22.54
N ARG A 311 28.29 -56.80 21.70
CA ARG A 311 29.71 -57.06 22.01
C ARG A 311 30.20 -56.35 23.25
N SER A 312 29.62 -55.21 23.59
CA SER A 312 29.94 -54.40 24.75
C SER A 312 29.12 -54.76 26.01
N GLY A 313 28.24 -55.78 25.95
CA GLY A 313 27.39 -56.22 27.04
C GLY A 313 26.17 -55.36 27.30
N TYR A 314 25.78 -54.51 26.34
CA TYR A 314 24.56 -53.71 26.43
C TYR A 314 23.38 -54.36 25.67
N ASP A 315 22.15 -53.93 26.04
CA ASP A 315 20.94 -54.39 25.34
C ASP A 315 20.92 -53.98 23.88
N MET A 316 20.43 -54.86 23.01
CA MET A 316 20.30 -54.59 21.54
C MET A 316 19.34 -53.45 21.23
N ASP A 317 18.40 -53.13 22.14
CA ASP A 317 17.41 -52.08 21.97
C ASP A 317 17.95 -50.67 22.25
N ILE A 318 19.16 -50.57 22.83
CA ILE A 318 19.84 -49.29 23.10
C ILE A 318 20.52 -48.81 21.81
N LEU A 319 19.77 -48.06 21.02
CA LEU A 319 20.29 -47.38 19.82
C LEU A 319 20.54 -45.89 20.14
N PRO A 320 21.53 -45.25 19.49
CA PRO A 320 21.68 -43.81 19.54
C PRO A 320 20.37 -43.11 19.12
N SER A 321 19.90 -42.15 19.92
CA SER A 321 18.66 -41.39 19.67
C SER A 321 18.63 -40.74 18.29
N ASP A 322 19.78 -40.24 17.85
CA ASP A 322 19.92 -39.60 16.54
C ASP A 322 19.62 -40.56 15.37
N LEU A 323 20.08 -41.81 15.50
CA LEU A 323 19.87 -42.83 14.48
C LEU A 323 18.40 -43.25 14.37
N THR A 324 17.70 -43.35 15.49
CA THR A 324 16.26 -43.67 15.55
C THR A 324 15.43 -42.52 14.96
N THR A 325 15.78 -41.29 15.28
CA THR A 325 15.09 -40.09 14.74
C THR A 325 15.29 -39.98 13.23
N LEU A 326 16.52 -40.18 12.74
CA LEU A 326 16.83 -40.12 11.31
C LEU A 326 16.09 -41.20 10.49
N ASP A 327 15.98 -42.44 11.06
CA ASP A 327 15.25 -43.51 10.41
C ASP A 327 13.75 -43.26 10.35
N ALA A 328 13.16 -42.78 11.45
CA ALA A 328 11.76 -42.41 11.51
C ALA A 328 11.48 -41.29 10.48
N GLY A 329 12.27 -40.21 10.44
CA GLY A 329 12.14 -39.12 9.49
C GLY A 329 12.29 -39.58 8.03
N ALA A 330 13.21 -40.49 7.73
CA ALA A 330 13.37 -41.03 6.38
C ALA A 330 12.16 -41.89 5.94
N LYS A 331 11.57 -42.65 6.85
CA LYS A 331 10.36 -43.47 6.62
C LYS A 331 9.13 -42.58 6.43
N ASP A 332 8.97 -41.52 7.20
CA ASP A 332 7.90 -40.53 7.06
C ASP A 332 8.00 -39.78 5.74
N MET A 333 9.21 -39.37 5.37
CA MET A 333 9.47 -38.78 4.06
C MET A 333 9.09 -39.73 2.91
N LEU A 334 9.44 -41.01 3.00
CA LEU A 334 9.05 -42.01 2.01
C LEU A 334 7.53 -42.13 1.91
N LYS A 335 6.84 -42.18 3.04
CA LYS A 335 5.37 -42.26 3.10
C LYS A 335 4.73 -41.01 2.49
N SER A 336 5.24 -39.84 2.78
CA SER A 336 4.75 -38.57 2.21
C SER A 336 4.91 -38.56 0.68
N LEU A 337 6.08 -38.95 0.18
CA LEU A 337 6.34 -39.03 -1.27
C LEU A 337 5.48 -40.07 -2.00
N GLN A 338 5.03 -41.13 -1.33
CA GLN A 338 4.20 -42.19 -1.94
C GLN A 338 2.70 -41.93 -1.85
N ASN A 339 2.23 -41.29 -0.78
CA ASN A 339 0.80 -41.21 -0.41
C ASN A 339 0.19 -39.82 -0.52
N HIS A 340 1.03 -38.79 -0.66
CA HIS A 340 0.59 -37.38 -0.72
C HIS A 340 1.08 -36.75 -2.02
N ASN A 341 0.49 -35.64 -2.40
CA ASN A 341 0.96 -34.83 -3.53
C ASN A 341 2.23 -34.04 -3.17
N GLU A 342 3.23 -34.74 -2.64
CA GLU A 342 4.51 -34.22 -2.21
C GLU A 342 5.60 -34.53 -3.24
N ARG A 343 6.46 -33.56 -3.51
CA ARG A 343 7.66 -33.74 -4.33
C ARG A 343 8.92 -33.62 -3.48
N MET A 344 10.01 -34.24 -3.92
CA MET A 344 11.32 -34.02 -3.33
C MET A 344 12.03 -32.88 -4.06
N LEU A 345 12.39 -31.86 -3.28
CA LEU A 345 13.01 -30.63 -3.76
C LEU A 345 14.40 -30.49 -3.11
N MET A 346 15.38 -30.11 -3.91
CA MET A 346 16.73 -29.82 -3.42
C MET A 346 16.89 -28.32 -3.26
N LEU A 347 17.14 -27.86 -2.04
CA LEU A 347 17.30 -26.45 -1.67
C LEU A 347 18.77 -26.11 -1.40
N THR A 348 19.25 -25.03 -2.00
CA THR A 348 20.45 -24.29 -1.57
C THR A 348 20.03 -22.91 -1.11
N PHE A 349 20.27 -22.59 0.17
CA PHE A 349 19.85 -21.32 0.77
C PHE A 349 21.10 -20.47 1.07
N ILE A 350 21.26 -19.36 0.39
CA ILE A 350 22.44 -18.48 0.47
C ILE A 350 22.03 -17.11 0.99
N LEU A 351 22.87 -16.56 1.89
CA LEU A 351 22.75 -15.16 2.34
C LEU A 351 24.04 -14.43 1.99
N VAL A 352 23.89 -13.21 1.45
CA VAL A 352 24.99 -12.28 1.26
C VAL A 352 24.68 -10.99 2.03
N ASN A 353 25.47 -10.70 3.06
CA ASN A 353 25.46 -9.44 3.76
C ASN A 353 26.40 -8.45 3.09
N ALA A 354 26.00 -7.17 3.01
CA ALA A 354 26.82 -6.08 2.49
C ALA A 354 26.83 -4.89 3.46
N ALA A 355 27.99 -4.25 3.65
CA ALA A 355 28.12 -3.11 4.56
C ALA A 355 29.26 -2.17 4.13
N ASP A 356 29.25 -0.91 4.60
CA ASP A 356 30.29 0.08 4.30
C ASP A 356 31.61 -0.22 5.00
N THR A 357 31.57 -0.90 6.12
CA THR A 357 32.75 -1.23 6.92
C THR A 357 32.81 -2.72 7.31
N LYS A 358 34.03 -3.25 7.43
CA LYS A 358 34.22 -4.64 7.92
C LYS A 358 33.62 -4.86 9.33
N ARG A 359 33.60 -3.82 10.16
CA ARG A 359 33.03 -3.91 11.53
C ARG A 359 31.51 -4.09 11.46
N LYS A 360 30.80 -3.29 10.64
CA LYS A 360 29.35 -3.39 10.43
C LYS A 360 29.02 -4.75 9.78
N LEU A 361 29.74 -5.15 8.75
CA LEU A 361 29.58 -6.45 8.10
C LEU A 361 29.65 -7.61 9.12
N LYS A 362 30.64 -7.59 10.00
CA LYS A 362 30.79 -8.63 11.04
C LYS A 362 29.61 -8.65 12.01
N ALA A 363 29.09 -7.48 12.37
CA ALA A 363 27.90 -7.36 13.25
C ALA A 363 26.66 -7.91 12.52
N ASP A 364 26.44 -7.56 11.25
CA ASP A 364 25.29 -7.98 10.46
C ASP A 364 25.29 -9.51 10.23
N VAL A 365 26.44 -10.08 9.91
CA VAL A 365 26.62 -11.54 9.80
C VAL A 365 26.34 -12.23 11.14
N GLN A 366 26.79 -11.65 12.27
CA GLN A 366 26.53 -12.21 13.59
C GLN A 366 25.05 -12.15 13.96
N GLN A 367 24.35 -11.09 13.59
CA GLN A 367 22.90 -10.97 13.74
C GLN A 367 22.17 -12.08 12.97
N CYS A 368 22.51 -12.28 11.70
CA CYS A 368 21.94 -13.37 10.90
C CYS A 368 22.24 -14.76 11.49
N ARG A 369 23.44 -14.97 12.07
CA ARG A 369 23.77 -16.21 12.79
C ARG A 369 22.90 -16.42 14.02
N SER A 370 22.68 -15.38 14.80
CA SER A 370 21.79 -15.45 15.96
C SER A 370 20.37 -15.80 15.55
N ILE A 371 19.86 -15.21 14.45
CA ILE A 371 18.55 -15.56 13.89
C ILE A 371 18.50 -17.03 13.49
N ALA A 372 19.52 -17.56 12.78
CA ALA A 372 19.58 -18.98 12.42
C ALA A 372 19.57 -19.90 13.67
N GLN A 373 20.31 -19.52 14.72
CA GLN A 373 20.37 -20.28 15.98
C GLN A 373 19.02 -20.33 16.70
N THR A 374 18.23 -19.27 16.71
CA THR A 374 16.86 -19.28 17.29
C THR A 374 15.93 -20.29 16.60
N MET A 375 16.25 -20.67 15.36
CA MET A 375 15.50 -21.64 14.56
C MET A 375 16.17 -23.04 14.55
N ASN A 376 17.09 -23.31 15.45
CA ASN A 376 17.90 -24.53 15.44
C ASN A 376 18.59 -24.82 14.09
N CYS A 377 19.01 -23.75 13.40
CA CYS A 377 19.79 -23.80 12.17
C CYS A 377 21.17 -23.18 12.39
N SER A 378 22.09 -23.43 11.48
CA SER A 378 23.42 -22.83 11.51
C SER A 378 23.68 -22.02 10.25
N LEU A 379 24.11 -20.77 10.41
CA LEU A 379 24.58 -19.97 9.29
C LEU A 379 26.10 -20.10 9.16
N VAL A 380 26.55 -20.78 8.13
CA VAL A 380 27.97 -21.11 7.90
C VAL A 380 28.53 -20.26 6.76
N THR A 381 29.63 -19.55 7.02
CA THR A 381 30.31 -18.78 5.97
C THR A 381 30.90 -19.72 4.91
N LEU A 382 30.77 -19.36 3.64
CA LEU A 382 31.30 -20.11 2.49
C LEU A 382 32.80 -19.81 2.33
N ASP A 383 33.63 -20.38 3.22
CA ASP A 383 35.09 -20.17 3.21
C ASP A 383 35.71 -20.64 1.87
N PHE A 384 36.51 -19.78 1.25
CA PHE A 384 37.18 -19.97 -0.06
C PHE A 384 36.24 -20.20 -1.25
N GLN A 385 34.91 -19.92 -1.08
CA GLN A 385 33.90 -20.02 -2.13
C GLN A 385 33.13 -18.70 -2.35
N GLN A 386 33.67 -17.58 -1.90
CA GLN A 386 32.98 -16.30 -1.91
C GLN A 386 32.60 -15.82 -3.32
N GLU A 387 33.47 -16.03 -4.33
CA GLU A 387 33.13 -15.71 -5.72
C GLU A 387 31.95 -16.52 -6.26
N ARG A 388 31.98 -17.85 -6.03
CA ARG A 388 30.89 -18.74 -6.45
C ARG A 388 29.58 -18.41 -5.68
N ALA A 389 29.69 -18.07 -4.42
CA ALA A 389 28.54 -17.69 -3.60
C ALA A 389 27.94 -16.34 -4.03
N MET A 390 28.78 -15.36 -4.40
CA MET A 390 28.33 -14.11 -5.02
C MET A 390 27.57 -14.40 -6.33
N GLN A 391 28.12 -15.24 -7.20
CA GLN A 391 27.44 -15.62 -8.45
C GLN A 391 26.10 -16.31 -8.21
N ALA A 392 26.00 -17.16 -7.17
CA ALA A 392 24.78 -17.83 -6.78
C ALA A 392 23.74 -16.90 -6.10
N ALA A 393 24.16 -15.75 -5.59
CA ALA A 393 23.24 -14.79 -4.97
C ALA A 393 22.57 -13.83 -5.98
N LEU A 394 22.97 -13.88 -7.26
CA LEU A 394 22.41 -13.04 -8.31
C LEU A 394 21.14 -13.66 -8.88
N PRO A 395 20.07 -12.87 -9.17
CA PRO A 395 18.81 -13.38 -9.74
C PRO A 395 18.97 -13.82 -11.21
N LEU A 396 19.88 -14.77 -11.43
CA LEU A 396 20.25 -15.30 -12.73
C LEU A 396 20.03 -16.83 -12.85
N GLY A 397 19.49 -17.49 -11.83
CA GLY A 397 19.24 -18.93 -11.85
C GLY A 397 20.54 -19.76 -11.92
N VAL A 398 21.66 -19.23 -11.43
CA VAL A 398 22.97 -19.88 -11.47
C VAL A 398 23.39 -20.36 -10.10
N ASN A 399 23.48 -21.65 -9.87
CA ASN A 399 23.95 -22.23 -8.61
C ASN A 399 25.26 -23.01 -8.78
N PRO A 400 26.43 -22.37 -8.63
CA PRO A 400 27.73 -23.09 -8.64
C PRO A 400 28.07 -23.75 -7.30
N ILE A 401 27.25 -23.52 -6.24
CA ILE A 401 27.42 -24.09 -4.91
C ILE A 401 26.73 -25.46 -4.87
N ARG A 402 27.47 -26.50 -4.50
CA ARG A 402 26.98 -27.89 -4.44
C ARG A 402 26.61 -28.31 -3.01
N ILE A 403 25.94 -27.42 -2.29
CA ILE A 403 25.42 -27.69 -0.95
C ILE A 403 23.90 -27.68 -1.05
N GLU A 404 23.30 -28.87 -1.07
CA GLU A 404 21.86 -29.04 -1.25
C GLU A 404 21.24 -29.78 -0.06
N ARG A 405 20.07 -29.35 0.35
CA ARG A 405 19.22 -30.03 1.34
C ARG A 405 17.97 -30.55 0.66
N GLY A 406 17.72 -31.86 0.77
CA GLY A 406 16.47 -32.47 0.30
C GLY A 406 15.34 -32.16 1.28
N LEU A 407 14.24 -31.61 0.76
CA LEU A 407 13.01 -31.27 1.49
C LEU A 407 11.79 -31.77 0.71
N THR A 408 10.70 -32.04 1.40
CA THR A 408 9.39 -32.24 0.76
C THR A 408 8.78 -30.89 0.40
N THR A 409 7.74 -30.87 -0.42
CA THR A 409 7.03 -29.64 -0.79
C THR A 409 6.53 -28.90 0.44
N SER A 410 5.89 -29.57 1.40
CA SER A 410 5.41 -28.94 2.63
C SER A 410 6.53 -28.39 3.50
N ALA A 411 7.66 -29.12 3.61
CA ALA A 411 8.82 -28.65 4.35
C ALA A 411 9.50 -27.42 3.71
N LEU A 412 9.54 -27.36 2.35
CA LEU A 412 10.01 -26.18 1.65
C LEU A 412 9.00 -25.03 1.73
N GLY A 413 7.70 -25.36 1.70
CA GLY A 413 6.58 -24.41 1.77
C GLY A 413 6.61 -23.54 3.04
N ILE A 414 7.28 -24.00 4.12
CA ILE A 414 7.46 -23.22 5.34
C ILE A 414 8.22 -21.90 5.10
N PHE A 415 9.09 -21.84 4.07
CA PHE A 415 9.73 -20.60 3.66
C PHE A 415 8.78 -19.72 2.84
N ILE A 416 7.66 -19.33 3.47
CA ILE A 416 6.64 -18.47 2.87
C ILE A 416 7.27 -17.10 2.56
N PRO A 417 7.20 -16.63 1.30
CA PRO A 417 7.81 -15.38 0.91
C PRO A 417 6.95 -14.16 1.24
N PHE A 418 5.79 -14.36 1.86
CA PHE A 418 4.82 -13.29 2.11
C PHE A 418 4.88 -12.84 3.56
N THR A 419 4.89 -11.53 3.79
CA THR A 419 4.97 -10.91 5.11
C THR A 419 3.79 -9.96 5.33
N THR A 420 3.85 -8.77 4.77
CA THR A 420 2.81 -7.74 4.83
C THR A 420 2.78 -6.97 3.52
N GLN A 421 1.59 -6.59 3.10
CA GLN A 421 1.44 -5.74 1.92
C GLN A 421 2.08 -4.37 2.13
N GLU A 422 2.49 -3.76 1.03
CA GLU A 422 3.02 -2.40 0.99
C GLU A 422 2.10 -1.52 0.15
N LEU A 423 1.89 -0.30 0.61
CA LEU A 423 1.13 0.72 -0.09
C LEU A 423 2.04 1.92 -0.39
N PHE A 424 2.75 1.82 -1.49
CA PHE A 424 3.63 2.88 -1.97
C PHE A 424 3.34 3.17 -3.44
N GLN A 425 2.44 4.14 -3.67
CA GLN A 425 2.03 4.58 -5.00
C GLN A 425 2.80 5.83 -5.42
N LYS A 426 3.23 5.87 -6.69
CA LYS A 426 3.99 6.99 -7.27
C LYS A 426 3.12 7.88 -8.16
N SER A 427 1.83 8.03 -7.87
CA SER A 427 0.98 8.98 -8.59
C SER A 427 1.19 10.41 -8.08
N GLU A 428 0.94 11.40 -8.94
CA GLU A 428 1.01 12.82 -8.57
C GLU A 428 0.01 13.21 -7.47
N GLY A 429 -1.04 12.40 -7.26
CA GLY A 429 -2.04 12.59 -6.22
C GLY A 429 -1.84 11.76 -4.97
N ALA A 430 -0.73 11.01 -4.85
CA ALA A 430 -0.47 10.16 -3.70
C ALA A 430 -0.18 10.98 -2.45
N LEU A 431 -0.87 10.65 -1.36
CA LEU A 431 -0.77 11.33 -0.07
C LEU A 431 -0.13 10.41 0.97
N TYR A 432 0.58 10.99 1.92
CA TYR A 432 1.19 10.28 3.03
C TYR A 432 0.18 10.00 4.15
N TYR A 433 0.14 8.74 4.62
CA TYR A 433 -0.76 8.29 5.70
C TYR A 433 -0.03 7.66 6.90
N GLY A 434 1.27 7.77 6.98
CA GLY A 434 2.09 7.22 8.05
C GLY A 434 3.07 6.16 7.55
N VAL A 435 3.58 5.35 8.48
CA VAL A 435 4.45 4.22 8.18
C VAL A 435 3.76 2.92 8.57
N ASN A 436 3.97 1.86 7.80
CA ASN A 436 3.48 0.53 8.12
C ASN A 436 4.16 0.03 9.41
N SER A 437 3.37 -0.38 10.41
CA SER A 437 3.90 -0.82 11.71
C SER A 437 4.72 -2.11 11.65
N LEU A 438 4.61 -2.89 10.57
CA LEU A 438 5.33 -4.15 10.39
C LEU A 438 6.61 -3.97 9.60
N SER A 439 6.53 -3.31 8.44
CA SER A 439 7.67 -3.14 7.55
C SER A 439 8.43 -1.84 7.79
N HIS A 440 7.86 -0.91 8.54
CA HIS A 440 8.34 0.46 8.74
C HIS A 440 8.47 1.29 7.46
N ASN A 441 7.92 0.80 6.35
CA ASN A 441 7.86 1.53 5.09
C ASN A 441 6.79 2.62 5.12
N MET A 442 7.04 3.70 4.40
CA MET A 442 6.10 4.80 4.26
C MET A 442 4.85 4.36 3.46
N ILE A 443 3.69 4.77 3.92
CA ILE A 443 2.41 4.55 3.24
C ILE A 443 2.08 5.79 2.42
N LEU A 444 2.10 5.64 1.10
CA LEU A 444 1.71 6.66 0.12
C LEU A 444 0.61 6.08 -0.76
N VAL A 445 -0.58 6.68 -0.75
CA VAL A 445 -1.71 6.22 -1.56
C VAL A 445 -2.50 7.37 -2.15
N ASP A 446 -3.02 7.13 -3.34
CA ASP A 446 -3.93 8.03 -4.05
C ASP A 446 -5.35 7.46 -4.04
N ARG A 447 -6.25 8.08 -3.28
CA ARG A 447 -7.65 7.66 -3.18
C ARG A 447 -8.39 7.70 -4.52
N LYS A 448 -7.94 8.53 -5.49
CA LYS A 448 -8.54 8.61 -6.83
C LYS A 448 -8.37 7.33 -7.66
N LEU A 449 -7.43 6.47 -7.27
CA LEU A 449 -7.21 5.17 -7.91
C LEU A 449 -8.14 4.07 -7.40
N LEU A 450 -8.86 4.33 -6.30
CA LEU A 450 -9.86 3.40 -5.76
C LEU A 450 -11.14 3.39 -6.61
N SER A 451 -11.81 2.26 -6.61
CA SER A 451 -13.13 2.12 -7.22
C SER A 451 -14.16 3.02 -6.55
N ASN A 452 -14.08 3.16 -5.23
CA ASN A 452 -14.88 4.07 -4.41
C ASN A 452 -13.95 4.94 -3.55
N PRO A 453 -13.58 6.17 -3.99
CA PRO A 453 -12.64 7.03 -3.27
C PRO A 453 -13.18 7.61 -1.97
N ASN A 454 -14.45 7.36 -1.64
CA ASN A 454 -15.08 7.80 -0.41
C ASN A 454 -14.35 7.24 0.81
N GLY A 455 -14.32 7.97 1.90
CA GLY A 455 -13.54 7.59 3.07
C GLY A 455 -14.24 7.76 4.40
N LEU A 456 -13.78 6.97 5.38
CA LEU A 456 -14.20 7.04 6.77
C LEU A 456 -12.98 7.21 7.68
N ILE A 457 -13.07 8.10 8.68
CA ILE A 457 -12.10 8.21 9.77
C ILE A 457 -12.83 7.88 11.07
N LEU A 458 -12.51 6.72 11.64
CA LEU A 458 -13.19 6.14 12.79
C LEU A 458 -12.28 6.11 14.02
N GLY A 459 -12.80 6.44 15.19
CA GLY A 459 -12.02 6.32 16.42
C GLY A 459 -12.68 6.96 17.63
N THR A 460 -12.27 6.53 18.82
CA THR A 460 -12.71 7.10 20.08
C THR A 460 -12.23 8.55 20.27
N PRO A 461 -12.84 9.34 21.17
CA PRO A 461 -12.30 10.64 21.54
C PRO A 461 -10.83 10.57 21.96
N GLY A 462 -10.02 11.53 21.52
CA GLY A 462 -8.58 11.57 21.83
C GLY A 462 -7.71 10.59 21.05
N SER A 463 -8.24 9.77 20.14
CA SER A 463 -7.46 8.84 19.29
C SER A 463 -6.67 9.52 18.17
N GLY A 464 -6.90 10.82 17.91
CA GLY A 464 -6.20 11.58 16.85
C GLY A 464 -6.98 11.75 15.54
N LYS A 465 -8.30 11.55 15.52
CA LYS A 465 -9.15 11.71 14.31
C LYS A 465 -9.00 13.08 13.65
N SER A 466 -9.20 14.16 14.42
CA SER A 466 -9.11 15.52 13.89
C SER A 466 -7.70 15.84 13.39
N PHE A 467 -6.65 15.31 14.04
CA PHE A 467 -5.27 15.44 13.57
C PHE A 467 -5.07 14.72 12.22
N ALA A 468 -5.53 13.48 12.10
CA ALA A 468 -5.43 12.69 10.86
C ALA A 468 -6.21 13.35 9.70
N ALA A 469 -7.40 13.89 9.97
CA ALA A 469 -8.18 14.64 8.99
C ALA A 469 -7.45 15.93 8.55
N LYS A 470 -6.97 16.75 9.50
CA LYS A 470 -6.21 17.97 9.21
C LYS A 470 -4.94 17.66 8.40
N ARG A 471 -4.23 16.57 8.74
CA ARG A 471 -3.07 16.14 7.97
C ARG A 471 -3.43 15.80 6.53
N GLU A 472 -4.50 15.04 6.28
CA GLU A 472 -4.94 14.75 4.92
C GLU A 472 -5.31 16.05 4.18
N MET A 473 -6.03 16.99 4.82
CA MET A 473 -6.37 18.28 4.23
C MET A 473 -5.13 19.09 3.82
N VAL A 474 -4.12 19.16 4.69
CA VAL A 474 -2.84 19.83 4.38
C VAL A 474 -2.15 19.14 3.21
N ASN A 475 -2.07 17.81 3.23
CA ASN A 475 -1.44 17.05 2.15
C ASN A 475 -2.15 17.29 0.81
N VAL A 476 -3.49 17.26 0.80
CA VAL A 476 -4.31 17.58 -0.38
C VAL A 476 -4.02 18.99 -0.87
N PHE A 477 -3.97 19.96 0.04
CA PHE A 477 -3.72 21.37 -0.31
C PHE A 477 -2.34 21.59 -0.92
N LEU A 478 -1.31 20.92 -0.40
CA LEU A 478 0.08 21.09 -0.86
C LEU A 478 0.37 20.30 -2.14
N VAL A 479 -0.18 19.09 -2.27
CA VAL A 479 0.17 18.13 -3.33
C VAL A 479 -0.75 18.25 -4.55
N THR A 480 -2.05 18.51 -4.35
CA THR A 480 -3.06 18.50 -5.43
C THR A 480 -3.63 19.88 -5.68
N ASP A 481 -4.49 20.01 -6.69
CA ASP A 481 -5.29 21.21 -6.96
C ASP A 481 -6.77 21.03 -6.59
N ASP A 482 -7.11 19.96 -5.87
CA ASP A 482 -8.47 19.66 -5.44
C ASP A 482 -9.04 20.78 -4.56
N ASP A 483 -10.34 21.04 -4.66
CA ASP A 483 -11.04 21.89 -3.70
C ASP A 483 -11.25 21.12 -2.39
N ILE A 484 -11.16 21.84 -1.28
CA ILE A 484 -11.31 21.29 0.07
C ILE A 484 -12.47 22.01 0.76
N ILE A 485 -13.49 21.27 1.15
CA ILE A 485 -14.64 21.80 1.88
C ILE A 485 -14.75 21.04 3.19
N ILE A 486 -14.93 21.78 4.28
CA ILE A 486 -14.98 21.27 5.65
C ILE A 486 -16.31 21.66 6.26
N CYS A 487 -17.04 20.71 6.82
CA CYS A 487 -18.16 20.94 7.72
C CYS A 487 -17.66 20.75 9.16
N ASP A 488 -17.61 21.84 9.91
CA ASP A 488 -16.98 21.94 11.24
C ASP A 488 -18.02 22.26 12.36
N PRO A 489 -18.59 21.24 12.99
CA PRO A 489 -19.56 21.44 14.07
C PRO A 489 -18.93 21.88 15.40
N GLU A 490 -17.62 21.75 15.58
CA GLU A 490 -16.92 22.02 16.85
C GLU A 490 -15.91 23.19 16.77
N ALA A 491 -15.73 23.80 15.59
CA ALA A 491 -14.80 24.90 15.30
C ALA A 491 -13.33 24.54 15.55
N GLU A 492 -12.93 23.34 15.17
CA GLU A 492 -11.56 22.83 15.35
C GLU A 492 -10.62 23.17 14.19
N TYR A 493 -11.14 23.47 13.00
CA TYR A 493 -10.35 23.61 11.78
C TYR A 493 -9.94 25.06 11.44
N ALA A 494 -10.50 26.04 12.13
CA ALA A 494 -10.28 27.46 11.85
C ALA A 494 -8.81 27.92 11.82
N PRO A 495 -7.91 27.49 12.74
CA PRO A 495 -6.50 27.89 12.70
C PRO A 495 -5.80 27.42 11.41
N LEU A 496 -6.03 26.15 11.01
CA LEU A 496 -5.49 25.57 9.79
C LEU A 496 -5.97 26.32 8.54
N VAL A 497 -7.28 26.58 8.47
CA VAL A 497 -7.91 27.25 7.31
C VAL A 497 -7.38 28.67 7.14
N ARG A 498 -7.22 29.44 8.23
CA ARG A 498 -6.62 30.77 8.17
C ARG A 498 -5.17 30.74 7.66
N ARG A 499 -4.36 29.82 8.17
CA ARG A 499 -2.95 29.71 7.77
C ARG A 499 -2.78 29.35 6.29
N LEU A 500 -3.72 28.58 5.75
CA LEU A 500 -3.75 28.21 4.33
C LEU A 500 -4.55 29.21 3.46
N HIS A 501 -4.83 30.42 3.94
CA HIS A 501 -5.60 31.47 3.30
C HIS A 501 -6.97 30.98 2.78
N GLY A 502 -7.56 30.02 3.49
CA GLY A 502 -8.92 29.52 3.24
C GLY A 502 -9.98 30.47 3.79
N GLN A 503 -11.22 30.22 3.40
CA GLN A 503 -12.37 31.00 3.85
C GLN A 503 -13.10 30.27 4.98
N ILE A 504 -13.39 30.98 6.07
CA ILE A 504 -14.24 30.50 7.15
C ILE A 504 -15.57 31.20 7.05
N ILE A 505 -16.65 30.42 6.96
CA ILE A 505 -18.03 30.88 6.91
C ILE A 505 -18.67 30.49 8.24
N ARG A 506 -19.00 31.48 9.06
CA ARG A 506 -19.59 31.25 10.40
C ARG A 506 -21.09 31.33 10.37
N ILE A 507 -21.75 30.19 10.36
CA ILE A 507 -23.19 30.09 10.36
C ILE A 507 -23.67 30.13 11.82
N SER A 508 -24.21 31.25 12.26
CA SER A 508 -24.70 31.42 13.61
C SER A 508 -25.88 32.41 13.66
N PRO A 509 -26.82 32.29 14.63
CA PRO A 509 -27.97 33.20 14.75
C PRO A 509 -27.59 34.67 14.96
N VAL A 510 -26.41 34.95 15.46
CA VAL A 510 -25.90 36.32 15.69
C VAL A 510 -24.82 36.73 14.65
N GLY A 511 -24.59 35.89 13.64
CA GLY A 511 -23.59 36.13 12.58
C GLY A 511 -24.15 37.02 11.46
N SER A 512 -23.25 37.41 10.56
CA SER A 512 -23.57 38.15 9.33
C SER A 512 -23.44 37.30 8.06
N ASP A 513 -23.01 36.05 8.22
CA ASP A 513 -22.79 35.13 7.09
C ASP A 513 -24.04 34.30 6.85
N TYR A 514 -24.64 34.48 5.68
CA TYR A 514 -25.88 33.80 5.30
C TYR A 514 -25.67 32.88 4.11
N ILE A 515 -26.34 31.73 4.16
CA ILE A 515 -26.40 30.75 3.08
C ILE A 515 -27.86 30.44 2.81
N ASN A 516 -28.27 30.63 1.57
CA ASN A 516 -29.59 30.31 1.13
C ASN A 516 -29.74 28.81 0.85
N PRO A 517 -30.61 28.07 1.56
CA PRO A 517 -30.83 26.65 1.27
C PRO A 517 -31.47 26.41 -0.11
N LEU A 518 -32.10 27.44 -0.69
CA LEU A 518 -32.72 27.35 -2.01
C LEU A 518 -31.78 27.78 -3.16
N ASP A 519 -30.47 28.01 -2.91
CA ASP A 519 -29.54 28.26 -4.02
C ASP A 519 -29.46 27.04 -4.94
N ILE A 520 -29.55 27.27 -6.26
CA ILE A 520 -29.50 26.24 -7.28
C ILE A 520 -28.44 26.56 -8.32
N ASN A 521 -27.74 25.53 -8.77
CA ASN A 521 -26.76 25.65 -9.85
C ASN A 521 -27.38 25.19 -11.16
N MET A 522 -27.33 26.04 -12.19
CA MET A 522 -27.85 25.74 -13.54
C MET A 522 -26.91 24.89 -14.39
N ASN A 523 -25.65 24.69 -13.98
CA ASN A 523 -24.65 23.94 -14.72
C ASN A 523 -24.69 22.43 -14.48
N TYR A 524 -25.88 21.89 -14.21
CA TYR A 524 -26.03 20.42 -14.19
C TYR A 524 -25.84 19.90 -15.61
N ALA A 525 -24.80 19.05 -15.77
CA ALA A 525 -24.53 18.42 -17.06
C ALA A 525 -25.57 17.30 -17.31
N ASP A 526 -26.21 17.44 -18.42
CA ASP A 526 -26.68 16.45 -19.39
C ASP A 526 -27.93 15.58 -19.13
N GLU A 527 -28.36 15.23 -17.91
CA GLU A 527 -29.49 14.29 -17.82
C GLU A 527 -30.45 14.46 -16.61
N GLU A 528 -30.13 15.27 -15.61
CA GLU A 528 -30.99 15.40 -14.41
C GLU A 528 -31.54 16.84 -14.28
N ASP A 529 -32.84 16.94 -14.05
CA ASP A 529 -33.50 18.22 -13.74
C ASP A 529 -32.98 18.78 -12.42
N PRO A 530 -32.33 19.99 -12.42
CA PRO A 530 -31.82 20.61 -11.18
C PRO A 530 -32.88 20.80 -10.10
N VAL A 531 -34.13 21.04 -10.50
CA VAL A 531 -35.25 21.24 -9.55
C VAL A 531 -35.61 19.96 -8.83
N THR A 532 -35.52 18.81 -9.50
CA THR A 532 -35.80 17.52 -8.88
C THR A 532 -34.85 17.24 -7.72
N LEU A 533 -33.54 17.45 -7.91
CA LEU A 533 -32.55 17.30 -6.85
C LEU A 533 -32.74 18.30 -5.72
N LYS A 534 -33.06 19.54 -6.06
CA LYS A 534 -33.36 20.56 -5.06
C LYS A 534 -34.65 20.25 -4.31
N SER A 535 -35.65 19.66 -4.97
CA SER A 535 -36.86 19.19 -4.32
C SER A 535 -36.60 18.09 -3.27
N ASP A 536 -35.72 17.10 -3.60
CA ASP A 536 -35.29 16.07 -2.67
C ASP A 536 -34.57 16.65 -1.45
N PHE A 537 -33.72 17.67 -1.67
CA PHE A 537 -33.09 18.40 -0.56
C PHE A 537 -34.12 19.12 0.29
N VAL A 538 -35.08 19.85 -0.31
CA VAL A 538 -36.13 20.59 0.41
C VAL A 538 -37.04 19.63 1.16
N LEU A 539 -37.39 18.47 0.62
CA LEU A 539 -38.10 17.41 1.30
C LEU A 539 -37.35 16.95 2.57
N SER A 540 -36.04 16.72 2.44
CA SER A 540 -35.22 16.34 3.61
C SER A 540 -35.14 17.45 4.66
N MET A 541 -35.05 18.69 4.23
CA MET A 541 -35.10 19.87 5.10
C MET A 541 -36.46 19.99 5.84
N CYS A 542 -37.55 19.87 5.10
CA CYS A 542 -38.90 19.91 5.70
C CYS A 542 -39.13 18.74 6.66
N GLU A 543 -38.59 17.55 6.39
CA GLU A 543 -38.68 16.42 7.31
C GLU A 543 -37.99 16.69 8.64
N LEU A 544 -36.80 17.32 8.61
CA LEU A 544 -36.12 17.74 9.85
C LEU A 544 -36.94 18.77 10.67
N ILE A 545 -37.76 19.59 10.00
CA ILE A 545 -38.54 20.67 10.62
C ILE A 545 -39.91 20.17 11.10
N VAL A 546 -40.62 19.38 10.28
CA VAL A 546 -42.05 19.04 10.45
C VAL A 546 -42.28 17.56 10.74
N GLY A 547 -41.43 16.68 10.23
CA GLY A 547 -41.69 15.23 10.06
C GLY A 547 -41.82 14.43 11.37
N GLY A 548 -41.27 14.90 12.48
CA GLY A 548 -41.33 14.18 13.75
C GLY A 548 -40.79 12.76 13.68
N LYS A 549 -41.39 11.79 14.40
CA LYS A 549 -40.93 10.38 14.38
C LYS A 549 -41.42 9.58 13.20
N GLU A 550 -42.49 10.00 12.53
CA GLU A 550 -43.13 9.26 11.44
C GLU A 550 -42.70 9.76 10.03
N GLY A 551 -41.91 10.82 9.98
CA GLY A 551 -41.47 11.45 8.74
C GLY A 551 -42.63 12.23 8.05
N LEU A 552 -42.35 12.69 6.81
CA LEU A 552 -43.34 13.38 5.98
C LEU A 552 -44.33 12.39 5.35
N GLN A 553 -45.60 12.70 5.39
CA GLN A 553 -46.65 11.90 4.76
C GLN A 553 -46.65 12.08 3.23
N PRO A 554 -47.15 11.12 2.44
CA PRO A 554 -47.13 11.20 0.98
C PRO A 554 -47.76 12.46 0.40
N ILE A 555 -48.85 12.95 0.99
CA ILE A 555 -49.53 14.19 0.58
C ILE A 555 -48.59 15.39 0.80
N GLU A 556 -47.92 15.45 1.96
CA GLU A 556 -46.97 16.52 2.29
C GLU A 556 -45.79 16.57 1.32
N LYS A 557 -45.25 15.40 0.97
CA LYS A 557 -44.17 15.30 -0.05
C LYS A 557 -44.61 15.86 -1.40
N THR A 558 -45.81 15.51 -1.85
CA THR A 558 -46.37 15.99 -3.12
C THR A 558 -46.58 17.51 -3.10
N VAL A 559 -47.09 18.05 -2.00
CA VAL A 559 -47.31 19.50 -1.83
C VAL A 559 -46.00 20.26 -1.81
N ILE A 560 -44.99 19.78 -1.09
CA ILE A 560 -43.66 20.41 -1.06
C ILE A 560 -43.04 20.40 -2.45
N ASP A 561 -42.99 19.28 -3.17
CA ASP A 561 -42.44 19.20 -4.52
C ASP A 561 -43.11 20.17 -5.49
N ARG A 562 -44.44 20.23 -5.46
CA ARG A 562 -45.20 21.19 -6.26
C ARG A 562 -44.86 22.65 -5.96
N CYS A 563 -44.76 23.02 -4.70
CA CYS A 563 -44.39 24.37 -4.26
C CYS A 563 -42.94 24.71 -4.64
N VAL A 564 -42.02 23.78 -4.47
CA VAL A 564 -40.63 23.96 -4.87
C VAL A 564 -40.53 24.23 -6.38
N ARG A 565 -41.21 23.47 -7.22
CA ARG A 565 -41.23 23.73 -8.69
C ARG A 565 -41.85 25.08 -9.03
N SER A 566 -42.85 25.51 -8.28
CA SER A 566 -43.54 26.83 -8.48
C SER A 566 -42.57 28.00 -8.22
N VAL A 567 -41.88 27.98 -7.04
CA VAL A 567 -41.01 29.11 -6.65
C VAL A 567 -39.82 29.35 -7.57
N TYR A 568 -39.36 28.31 -8.26
CA TYR A 568 -38.27 28.46 -9.22
C TYR A 568 -38.67 28.96 -10.61
N GLN A 569 -39.97 29.02 -10.95
CA GLN A 569 -40.43 29.46 -12.29
C GLN A 569 -39.94 30.85 -12.67
N ALA A 570 -40.02 31.81 -11.75
CA ALA A 570 -39.54 33.16 -11.94
C ALA A 570 -38.02 33.23 -12.17
N TYR A 571 -37.25 32.44 -11.42
CA TYR A 571 -35.81 32.37 -11.55
C TYR A 571 -35.40 31.80 -12.90
N PHE A 572 -36.07 30.75 -13.38
CA PHE A 572 -35.75 30.16 -14.70
C PHE A 572 -36.11 31.04 -15.86
N ALA A 573 -37.10 31.92 -15.71
CA ALA A 573 -37.45 32.90 -16.75
C ALA A 573 -36.39 34.00 -16.89
N ASP A 574 -35.74 34.41 -15.78
CA ASP A 574 -34.69 35.44 -15.77
C ASP A 574 -33.68 35.13 -14.66
N PRO A 575 -32.64 34.30 -14.94
CA PRO A 575 -31.74 33.80 -13.87
C PRO A 575 -30.79 34.88 -13.35
N LYS A 576 -31.25 35.63 -12.34
CA LYS A 576 -30.49 36.66 -11.62
C LYS A 576 -30.40 36.34 -10.14
N PRO A 577 -29.27 36.67 -9.45
CA PRO A 577 -29.13 36.45 -8.02
C PRO A 577 -30.23 37.10 -7.16
N GLU A 578 -30.76 38.22 -7.60
CA GLU A 578 -31.80 38.98 -6.91
C GLU A 578 -33.17 38.30 -6.96
N ILE A 579 -33.39 37.38 -7.92
CA ILE A 579 -34.64 36.63 -8.12
C ILE A 579 -34.53 35.20 -7.59
N MET A 580 -33.34 34.80 -7.08
CA MET A 580 -33.16 33.49 -6.45
C MET A 580 -34.15 33.31 -5.28
N PRO A 581 -34.98 32.26 -5.25
CA PRO A 581 -35.98 32.09 -4.18
C PRO A 581 -35.27 31.91 -2.83
N ILE A 582 -35.95 32.35 -1.77
CA ILE A 582 -35.57 32.17 -0.36
C ILE A 582 -36.65 31.40 0.38
N LEU A 583 -36.45 31.03 1.64
CA LEU A 583 -37.46 30.28 2.44
C LEU A 583 -38.79 30.99 2.52
N GLU A 584 -38.81 32.33 2.49
CA GLU A 584 -40.06 33.11 2.50
C GLU A 584 -40.90 32.84 1.25
N ASP A 585 -40.29 32.71 0.09
CA ASP A 585 -41.01 32.42 -1.15
C ASP A 585 -41.69 31.05 -1.08
N LEU A 586 -40.98 30.04 -0.53
CA LEU A 586 -41.57 28.72 -0.29
C LEU A 586 -42.69 28.75 0.74
N TYR A 587 -42.54 29.52 1.81
CA TYR A 587 -43.55 29.70 2.85
C TYR A 587 -44.80 30.34 2.28
N VAL A 588 -44.68 31.40 1.48
CA VAL A 588 -45.82 32.08 0.84
C VAL A 588 -46.53 31.13 -0.14
N GLU A 589 -45.77 30.37 -0.93
CA GLU A 589 -46.33 29.40 -1.87
C GLU A 589 -47.10 28.28 -1.16
N LEU A 590 -46.60 27.78 0.00
CA LEU A 590 -47.28 26.80 0.82
C LEU A 590 -48.57 27.35 1.42
N LYS A 591 -48.62 28.62 1.82
CA LYS A 591 -49.80 29.26 2.37
C LYS A 591 -50.95 29.44 1.35
N ILE A 592 -50.65 29.51 0.08
CA ILE A 592 -51.63 29.65 -1.00
C ILE A 592 -52.30 28.32 -1.32
N GLN A 593 -51.63 27.18 -0.98
CA GLN A 593 -52.17 25.84 -1.28
C GLN A 593 -53.43 25.55 -0.46
N PRO A 594 -54.43 24.90 -1.06
CA PRO A 594 -55.72 24.62 -0.36
C PRO A 594 -55.64 23.46 0.64
N GLU A 595 -54.59 22.62 0.57
CA GLU A 595 -54.45 21.43 1.41
C GLU A 595 -54.10 21.79 2.87
N PRO A 596 -54.76 21.19 3.89
CA PRO A 596 -54.46 21.42 5.31
C PRO A 596 -53.03 21.01 5.69
N GLU A 597 -52.46 20.05 4.98
CA GLU A 597 -51.04 19.61 5.11
C GLU A 597 -50.08 20.75 4.75
N ALA A 598 -50.38 21.52 3.70
CA ALA A 598 -49.60 22.69 3.32
C ALA A 598 -49.61 23.77 4.41
N GLN A 599 -50.75 24.00 5.04
CA GLN A 599 -50.86 24.96 6.14
C GLN A 599 -50.10 24.49 7.39
N ARG A 600 -50.07 23.18 7.65
CA ARG A 600 -49.26 22.58 8.72
C ARG A 600 -47.80 22.83 8.51
N ILE A 601 -47.29 22.56 7.28
CA ILE A 601 -45.90 22.76 6.92
C ILE A 601 -45.55 24.26 7.01
N ALA A 602 -46.38 25.14 6.44
CA ALA A 602 -46.17 26.59 6.49
C ALA A 602 -46.05 27.08 7.93
N THR A 603 -46.98 26.64 8.81
CA THR A 603 -46.97 27.01 10.24
C THR A 603 -45.67 26.55 10.92
N ALA A 604 -45.19 25.35 10.61
CA ALA A 604 -43.94 24.86 11.18
C ALA A 604 -42.70 25.61 10.64
N LEU A 605 -42.74 26.06 9.38
CA LEU A 605 -41.68 26.87 8.77
C LEU A 605 -41.67 28.33 9.30
N GLU A 606 -42.76 28.84 9.88
CA GLU A 606 -42.88 30.25 10.28
C GLU A 606 -41.76 30.70 11.24
N ILE A 607 -41.32 29.84 12.15
CA ILE A 607 -40.21 30.16 13.07
C ILE A 607 -38.88 30.34 12.35
N TYR A 608 -38.70 29.69 11.19
CA TYR A 608 -37.50 29.78 10.35
C TYR A 608 -37.56 30.91 9.32
N VAL A 609 -38.72 31.48 9.08
CA VAL A 609 -38.93 32.58 8.14
C VAL A 609 -39.09 33.92 8.89
N HIS A 610 -40.03 34.02 9.83
CA HIS A 610 -40.37 35.25 10.56
C HIS A 610 -39.97 35.21 12.03
N GLY A 611 -39.63 34.02 12.57
CA GLY A 611 -39.31 33.82 13.96
C GLY A 611 -37.84 33.96 14.32
N SER A 612 -37.48 33.48 15.51
CA SER A 612 -36.11 33.58 16.06
C SER A 612 -35.07 32.71 15.39
N LEU A 613 -35.48 31.82 14.47
CA LEU A 613 -34.58 30.91 13.74
C LEU A 613 -34.49 31.27 12.25
N ASN A 614 -34.68 32.54 11.89
CA ASN A 614 -34.70 33.00 10.48
C ASN A 614 -33.34 33.10 9.78
N LEU A 615 -32.30 32.51 10.35
CA LEU A 615 -30.92 32.51 9.85
C LEU A 615 -30.82 32.08 8.39
N PHE A 616 -31.64 31.12 7.96
CA PHE A 616 -31.62 30.56 6.60
C PHE A 616 -32.62 31.22 5.64
N ASN A 617 -33.30 32.28 6.07
CA ASN A 617 -34.22 33.04 5.25
C ASN A 617 -33.56 34.29 4.64
N HIS A 618 -32.33 34.15 4.15
CA HIS A 618 -31.54 35.22 3.53
C HIS A 618 -30.90 34.72 2.26
N ARG A 619 -30.64 35.61 1.32
CA ARG A 619 -29.78 35.31 0.15
C ARG A 619 -28.35 35.11 0.58
N THR A 620 -27.63 34.21 -0.10
CA THR A 620 -26.21 33.95 0.15
C THR A 620 -25.39 35.23 -0.06
N ASN A 621 -24.67 35.68 0.95
CA ASN A 621 -23.83 36.88 0.94
C ASN A 621 -22.34 36.58 1.10
N VAL A 622 -21.95 35.30 1.15
CA VAL A 622 -20.55 34.86 1.31
C VAL A 622 -19.95 34.42 -0.02
N ASN A 623 -18.64 34.60 -0.17
CA ASN A 623 -17.95 34.14 -1.36
C ASN A 623 -17.59 32.66 -1.24
N LEU A 624 -18.20 31.82 -2.05
CA LEU A 624 -17.99 30.36 -2.06
C LEU A 624 -16.89 29.90 -3.06
N LYS A 625 -16.12 30.81 -3.65
CA LYS A 625 -15.16 30.46 -4.71
C LYS A 625 -13.77 30.07 -4.23
N ASN A 626 -13.46 30.22 -2.93
CA ASN A 626 -12.15 29.83 -2.40
C ASN A 626 -11.95 28.30 -2.56
N ARG A 627 -10.70 27.91 -2.81
CA ARG A 627 -10.32 26.50 -2.91
C ARG A 627 -10.47 25.74 -1.59
N LEU A 628 -10.27 26.42 -0.47
CA LEU A 628 -10.40 25.87 0.89
C LEU A 628 -11.49 26.63 1.63
N VAL A 629 -12.62 25.98 1.88
CA VAL A 629 -13.79 26.56 2.58
C VAL A 629 -14.12 25.73 3.81
N CYS A 630 -14.26 26.40 4.96
CA CYS A 630 -14.72 25.79 6.21
C CYS A 630 -16.03 26.42 6.65
N TYR A 631 -17.05 25.60 6.78
CA TYR A 631 -18.34 25.98 7.37
C TYR A 631 -18.31 25.73 8.88
N ASP A 632 -18.07 26.77 9.67
CA ASP A 632 -18.14 26.74 11.13
C ASP A 632 -19.61 26.85 11.55
N ILE A 633 -20.15 25.73 12.01
CA ILE A 633 -21.54 25.61 12.46
C ILE A 633 -21.67 25.42 13.98
N LYS A 634 -20.60 25.67 14.74
CA LYS A 634 -20.57 25.52 16.20
C LYS A 634 -21.63 26.40 16.88
N GLY A 635 -21.83 27.62 16.35
CA GLY A 635 -22.81 28.57 16.87
C GLY A 635 -24.26 28.13 16.73
N LEU A 636 -24.56 27.08 15.97
CA LEU A 636 -25.92 26.56 15.85
C LEU A 636 -26.31 25.70 17.05
N GLY A 637 -27.44 25.99 17.65
CA GLY A 637 -28.03 25.13 18.69
C GLY A 637 -28.37 23.73 18.13
N LYS A 638 -28.66 22.79 19.04
CA LYS A 638 -28.89 21.37 18.68
C LYS A 638 -29.90 21.16 17.56
N GLN A 639 -30.96 21.97 17.50
CA GLN A 639 -32.00 21.87 16.46
C GLN A 639 -31.48 22.33 15.09
N LEU A 640 -30.75 23.45 15.05
CA LEU A 640 -30.24 24.01 13.80
C LEU A 640 -28.99 23.31 13.31
N LYS A 641 -28.25 22.62 14.17
CA LYS A 641 -26.96 21.97 13.78
C LYS A 641 -27.17 20.91 12.68
N LYS A 642 -28.19 20.05 12.82
CA LYS A 642 -28.53 19.05 11.78
C LYS A 642 -28.95 19.72 10.47
N LEU A 643 -29.79 20.76 10.57
CA LEU A 643 -30.22 21.53 9.40
C LEU A 643 -29.03 22.24 8.72
N GLY A 644 -28.15 22.86 9.51
CA GLY A 644 -26.92 23.46 8.99
C GLY A 644 -26.01 22.46 8.27
N MET A 645 -25.83 21.26 8.83
CA MET A 645 -25.06 20.20 8.17
C MET A 645 -25.69 19.77 6.84
N LEU A 646 -27.01 19.65 6.79
CA LEU A 646 -27.75 19.29 5.57
C LEU A 646 -27.58 20.37 4.48
N ILE A 647 -27.68 21.66 4.89
CA ILE A 647 -27.49 22.81 3.97
C ILE A 647 -26.05 22.84 3.45
N VAL A 648 -25.06 22.63 4.31
CA VAL A 648 -23.66 22.53 3.89
C VAL A 648 -23.47 21.41 2.89
N GLN A 649 -24.07 20.24 3.10
CA GLN A 649 -23.98 19.10 2.19
C GLN A 649 -24.56 19.44 0.80
N ASP A 650 -25.65 20.17 0.71
CA ASP A 650 -26.22 20.65 -0.54
C ASP A 650 -25.27 21.66 -1.24
N GLN A 651 -24.69 22.59 -0.50
CA GLN A 651 -23.68 23.52 -1.06
C GLN A 651 -22.43 22.79 -1.57
N VAL A 652 -22.00 21.74 -0.89
CA VAL A 652 -20.88 20.89 -1.38
C VAL A 652 -21.27 20.21 -2.69
N TRP A 653 -22.50 19.69 -2.78
CA TRP A 653 -23.01 19.11 -4.03
C TRP A 653 -22.97 20.11 -5.19
N ASN A 654 -23.41 21.33 -4.96
CA ASN A 654 -23.33 22.41 -5.94
C ASN A 654 -21.87 22.66 -6.37
N ARG A 655 -20.91 22.61 -5.45
CA ARG A 655 -19.48 22.77 -5.76
C ARG A 655 -18.92 21.60 -6.57
N VAL A 656 -19.27 20.37 -6.24
CA VAL A 656 -18.87 19.16 -6.98
C VAL A 656 -19.36 19.24 -8.44
N THR A 657 -20.58 19.68 -8.67
CA THR A 657 -21.13 19.80 -10.03
C THR A 657 -20.39 20.86 -10.85
N ILE A 658 -20.04 22.01 -10.25
CA ILE A 658 -19.23 23.04 -10.90
C ILE A 658 -17.83 22.52 -11.25
N ASN A 659 -17.18 21.86 -10.30
CA ASN A 659 -15.81 21.38 -10.45
C ASN A 659 -15.70 20.24 -11.48
N ARG A 660 -16.73 19.40 -11.60
CA ARG A 660 -16.80 18.37 -12.65
C ARG A 660 -16.61 18.95 -14.04
N ALA A 661 -17.27 20.06 -14.34
CA ALA A 661 -17.14 20.74 -15.64
C ALA A 661 -15.69 21.22 -15.90
N GLN A 662 -14.92 21.49 -14.84
CA GLN A 662 -13.52 21.89 -14.88
C GLN A 662 -12.54 20.70 -14.75
N LYS A 663 -13.03 19.46 -14.70
CA LYS A 663 -12.22 18.24 -14.44
C LYS A 663 -11.43 18.30 -13.13
N LYS A 664 -11.96 18.98 -12.13
CA LYS A 664 -11.35 19.18 -10.82
C LYS A 664 -12.10 18.38 -9.77
N SER A 665 -11.36 17.72 -8.86
CA SER A 665 -11.98 16.98 -7.76
C SER A 665 -12.32 17.90 -6.59
N THR A 666 -13.31 17.49 -5.79
CA THR A 666 -13.72 18.17 -4.56
C THR A 666 -13.62 17.21 -3.38
N ARG A 667 -12.76 17.54 -2.41
CA ARG A 667 -12.65 16.83 -1.14
C ARG A 667 -13.62 17.42 -0.14
N TYR A 668 -14.47 16.60 0.45
CA TYR A 668 -15.43 17.02 1.45
C TYR A 668 -15.21 16.30 2.76
N TYR A 669 -14.84 17.02 3.81
CA TYR A 669 -14.63 16.50 5.15
C TYR A 669 -15.82 16.87 6.05
N MET A 670 -16.49 15.89 6.61
CA MET A 670 -17.65 16.06 7.45
C MET A 670 -17.39 15.49 8.83
N ASP A 671 -17.21 16.38 9.79
CA ASP A 671 -17.04 15.97 11.19
C ASP A 671 -18.39 15.69 11.85
N GLU A 672 -18.41 14.81 12.85
CA GLU A 672 -19.60 14.32 13.55
C GLU A 672 -20.73 13.84 12.62
N PHE A 673 -20.35 13.15 11.53
CA PHE A 673 -21.27 12.69 10.48
C PHE A 673 -22.48 11.90 11.00
N HIS A 674 -22.32 11.17 12.10
CA HIS A 674 -23.41 10.39 12.72
C HIS A 674 -24.66 11.23 13.05
N LEU A 675 -24.52 12.56 13.16
CA LEU A 675 -25.66 13.45 13.44
C LEU A 675 -26.69 13.49 12.29
N LEU A 676 -26.22 13.33 11.03
CA LEU A 676 -27.09 13.30 9.85
C LEU A 676 -27.82 11.97 9.67
N LEU A 677 -27.36 10.92 10.32
CA LEU A 677 -27.85 9.57 10.11
C LEU A 677 -28.93 9.15 11.10
N LYS A 678 -29.31 10.04 12.02
CA LYS A 678 -30.34 9.76 13.03
C LYS A 678 -31.76 9.79 12.49
N GLU A 679 -31.99 10.54 11.42
CA GLU A 679 -33.29 10.69 10.79
C GLU A 679 -33.33 9.96 9.45
N PRO A 680 -34.31 9.09 9.15
CA PRO A 680 -34.31 8.23 7.96
C PRO A 680 -34.17 8.98 6.63
N GLN A 681 -34.89 10.08 6.44
CA GLN A 681 -34.83 10.83 5.16
C GLN A 681 -33.50 11.55 4.99
N THR A 682 -32.95 12.13 6.07
CA THR A 682 -31.62 12.78 6.03
C THR A 682 -30.51 11.75 5.78
N ALA A 683 -30.66 10.56 6.37
CA ALA A 683 -29.75 9.45 6.12
C ALA A 683 -29.82 9.01 4.64
N ALA A 684 -31.03 8.81 4.11
CA ALA A 684 -31.24 8.43 2.70
C ALA A 684 -30.67 9.48 1.73
N TYR A 685 -30.90 10.77 1.97
CA TYR A 685 -30.33 11.86 1.19
C TYR A 685 -28.79 11.87 1.25
N SER A 686 -28.23 11.69 2.45
CA SER A 686 -26.78 11.65 2.64
C SER A 686 -26.15 10.46 1.91
N VAL A 687 -26.78 9.29 1.95
CA VAL A 687 -26.31 8.08 1.24
C VAL A 687 -26.40 8.27 -0.27
N GLU A 688 -27.47 8.88 -0.77
CA GLU A 688 -27.63 9.13 -2.21
C GLU A 688 -26.54 10.08 -2.73
N ILE A 689 -26.28 11.18 -2.02
CA ILE A 689 -25.18 12.08 -2.36
C ILE A 689 -23.82 11.38 -2.26
N TRP A 690 -23.61 10.53 -1.26
CA TRP A 690 -22.39 9.75 -1.10
C TRP A 690 -22.09 8.85 -2.31
N LYS A 691 -23.13 8.19 -2.84
CA LYS A 691 -23.03 7.38 -4.06
C LYS A 691 -22.77 8.23 -5.32
N ARG A 692 -23.41 9.42 -5.39
CA ARG A 692 -23.25 10.33 -6.52
C ARG A 692 -21.86 10.97 -6.59
N PHE A 693 -21.26 11.30 -5.44
CA PHE A 693 -19.94 11.91 -5.36
C PHE A 693 -18.90 11.15 -6.18
N ARG A 694 -18.89 9.82 -6.10
CA ARG A 694 -17.99 8.96 -6.87
C ARG A 694 -18.04 9.24 -8.37
N LYS A 695 -19.24 9.37 -8.96
CA LYS A 695 -19.42 9.57 -10.40
C LYS A 695 -19.06 11.01 -10.83
N TRP A 696 -19.06 11.94 -9.89
CA TRP A 696 -18.93 13.39 -10.16
C TRP A 696 -17.61 13.99 -9.72
N GLY A 697 -16.65 13.16 -9.27
CA GLY A 697 -15.32 13.60 -8.84
C GLY A 697 -15.29 14.20 -7.44
N GLY A 698 -16.35 13.98 -6.65
CA GLY A 698 -16.36 14.26 -5.23
C GLY A 698 -15.71 13.12 -4.43
N ILE A 699 -14.95 13.47 -3.39
CA ILE A 699 -14.26 12.54 -2.50
C ILE A 699 -14.66 12.89 -1.06
N PRO A 700 -15.82 12.40 -0.58
CA PRO A 700 -16.25 12.67 0.77
C PRO A 700 -15.46 11.85 1.79
N THR A 701 -15.27 12.41 2.98
CA THR A 701 -14.66 11.76 4.13
C THR A 701 -15.51 12.05 5.36
N ALA A 702 -16.16 11.02 5.90
CA ALA A 702 -16.92 11.13 7.14
C ALA A 702 -16.02 10.85 8.34
N ILE A 703 -16.08 11.71 9.33
CA ILE A 703 -15.34 11.60 10.58
C ILE A 703 -16.35 11.36 11.70
N THR A 704 -16.18 10.31 12.48
CA THR A 704 -17.10 10.02 13.59
C THR A 704 -16.43 9.28 14.73
N GLN A 705 -16.92 9.51 15.93
CA GLN A 705 -16.55 8.81 17.16
C GLN A 705 -17.61 7.82 17.62
N ASN A 706 -18.81 7.89 17.07
CA ASN A 706 -19.97 7.07 17.51
C ASN A 706 -20.36 6.07 16.42
N LEU A 707 -19.72 4.92 16.47
CA LEU A 707 -19.96 3.86 15.50
C LEU A 707 -21.31 3.17 15.70
N LYS A 708 -21.79 3.04 16.94
CA LYS A 708 -23.08 2.40 17.22
C LYS A 708 -24.24 3.18 16.61
N ASP A 709 -24.23 4.52 16.72
CA ASP A 709 -25.22 5.35 16.06
C ASP A 709 -25.11 5.25 14.53
N LEU A 710 -23.87 5.12 14.03
CA LEU A 710 -23.59 4.90 12.62
C LEU A 710 -24.19 3.56 12.13
N LEU A 711 -24.06 2.48 12.85
CA LEU A 711 -24.47 1.13 12.43
C LEU A 711 -25.94 0.81 12.76
N ALA A 712 -26.66 1.71 13.40
CA ALA A 712 -28.07 1.50 13.74
C ALA A 712 -29.03 1.65 12.55
N SER A 713 -28.61 2.23 11.44
CA SER A 713 -29.40 2.46 10.23
C SER A 713 -29.00 1.52 9.09
N ALA A 714 -29.98 0.98 8.36
CA ALA A 714 -29.72 0.12 7.20
C ALA A 714 -29.03 0.88 6.05
N GLU A 715 -29.22 2.20 5.95
CA GLU A 715 -28.58 3.05 4.96
C GLU A 715 -27.06 3.13 5.14
N ILE A 716 -26.57 2.86 6.34
CA ILE A 716 -25.14 2.95 6.65
C ILE A 716 -24.33 1.78 6.08
N GLU A 717 -24.94 0.61 5.93
CA GLU A 717 -24.28 -0.47 5.20
C GLU A 717 -23.86 0.02 3.82
N ASN A 718 -24.70 0.79 3.16
CA ASN A 718 -24.39 1.40 1.87
C ASN A 718 -23.19 2.36 1.91
N ILE A 719 -22.97 3.08 3.01
CA ILE A 719 -21.81 4.00 3.13
C ILE A 719 -20.53 3.20 3.28
N PHE A 720 -20.51 2.14 4.10
CA PHE A 720 -19.36 1.24 4.23
C PHE A 720 -19.04 0.54 2.90
N GLU A 721 -20.05 -0.01 2.21
CA GLU A 721 -19.88 -0.66 0.91
C GLU A 721 -19.42 0.28 -0.20
N ASN A 722 -19.67 1.58 -0.06
CA ASN A 722 -19.25 2.62 -1.01
C ASN A 722 -18.05 3.43 -0.48
N SER A 723 -17.24 2.87 0.40
CA SER A 723 -16.04 3.52 0.96
C SER A 723 -14.87 2.54 0.98
N ASP A 724 -14.01 2.63 -0.02
CA ASP A 724 -12.82 1.77 -0.11
C ASP A 724 -11.62 2.33 0.68
N PHE A 725 -11.81 3.46 1.40
CA PHE A 725 -10.80 4.07 2.25
C PHE A 725 -11.32 4.22 3.68
N ILE A 726 -10.72 3.49 4.64
CA ILE A 726 -11.10 3.59 6.05
C ILE A 726 -9.85 3.71 6.92
N LEU A 727 -9.75 4.83 7.62
CA LEU A 727 -8.73 5.05 8.64
C LEU A 727 -9.33 4.74 10.02
N MET A 728 -8.91 3.63 10.60
CA MET A 728 -9.44 3.13 11.86
C MET A 728 -8.41 3.33 12.97
N LEU A 729 -8.65 4.30 13.83
CA LEU A 729 -7.85 4.57 15.03
C LEU A 729 -8.37 3.73 16.20
N ASN A 730 -7.95 4.04 17.44
CA ASN A 730 -8.40 3.31 18.62
C ASN A 730 -9.95 3.21 18.70
N GLN A 731 -10.45 2.00 18.95
CA GLN A 731 -11.90 1.70 18.99
C GLN A 731 -12.35 1.20 20.35
N ALA A 732 -13.60 1.53 20.70
CA ALA A 732 -14.22 0.99 21.90
C ALA A 732 -14.48 -0.54 21.80
N PRO A 733 -14.51 -1.29 22.92
CA PRO A 733 -14.64 -2.75 22.87
C PRO A 733 -15.83 -3.27 22.06
N GLY A 734 -17.01 -2.66 22.22
CA GLY A 734 -18.23 -3.09 21.51
C GLY A 734 -18.23 -2.76 20.02
N ASP A 735 -17.50 -1.73 19.61
CA ASP A 735 -17.42 -1.29 18.21
C ASP A 735 -16.46 -2.18 17.40
N ARG A 736 -15.40 -2.71 18.05
CA ARG A 736 -14.40 -3.57 17.42
C ARG A 736 -14.98 -4.85 16.85
N GLU A 737 -15.83 -5.53 17.60
CA GLU A 737 -16.45 -6.79 17.17
C GLU A 737 -17.38 -6.58 15.96
N ILE A 738 -18.09 -5.46 15.94
CA ILE A 738 -18.98 -5.12 14.83
C ILE A 738 -18.16 -4.79 13.58
N LEU A 739 -17.11 -3.98 13.73
CA LEU A 739 -16.19 -3.64 12.63
C LEU A 739 -15.47 -4.88 12.08
N ALA A 740 -14.99 -5.77 12.97
CA ALA A 740 -14.36 -7.01 12.55
C ALA A 740 -15.26 -7.83 11.64
N LYS A 741 -16.50 -8.03 12.05
CA LYS A 741 -17.49 -8.81 11.29
C LYS A 741 -17.86 -8.15 9.96
N LYS A 742 -18.00 -6.81 9.94
CA LYS A 742 -18.41 -6.06 8.72
C LYS A 742 -17.29 -5.92 7.70
N LEU A 743 -16.07 -5.75 8.13
CA LEU A 743 -14.90 -5.47 7.28
C LEU A 743 -13.99 -6.68 7.09
N GLY A 744 -14.35 -7.85 7.63
CA GLY A 744 -13.52 -9.06 7.53
C GLY A 744 -12.15 -8.90 8.19
N ILE A 745 -12.09 -8.15 9.33
CA ILE A 745 -10.82 -7.86 10.03
C ILE A 745 -10.48 -9.01 10.97
N SER A 746 -9.29 -9.59 10.83
CA SER A 746 -8.81 -10.66 11.70
C SER A 746 -8.60 -10.21 13.16
N ALA A 747 -8.65 -11.13 14.10
CA ALA A 747 -8.37 -10.86 15.51
C ALA A 747 -6.98 -10.24 15.74
N ARG A 748 -6.01 -10.58 14.90
CA ARG A 748 -4.65 -10.04 14.92
C ARG A 748 -4.62 -8.60 14.42
N GLN A 749 -5.32 -8.29 13.34
CA GLN A 749 -5.48 -6.90 12.87
C GLN A 749 -6.19 -6.04 13.91
N LEU A 750 -7.25 -6.55 14.56
CA LEU A 750 -7.95 -5.85 15.62
C LEU A 750 -7.06 -5.46 16.82
N SER A 751 -5.97 -6.17 17.06
CA SER A 751 -5.04 -5.81 18.14
C SER A 751 -4.43 -4.41 17.96
N TYR A 752 -4.27 -3.95 16.70
CA TYR A 752 -3.72 -2.63 16.37
C TYR A 752 -4.68 -1.45 16.63
N VAL A 753 -5.96 -1.72 16.90
CA VAL A 753 -6.96 -0.69 17.27
C VAL A 753 -7.48 -0.89 18.69
N LYS A 754 -6.87 -1.80 19.46
CA LYS A 754 -7.33 -2.19 20.82
C LYS A 754 -6.63 -1.43 21.92
N GLN A 755 -5.69 -0.72 21.84
CA GLN A 755 -4.93 0.07 22.84
C GLN A 755 -3.85 0.88 22.11
N SER A 756 -4.19 1.28 20.89
CA SER A 756 -3.31 2.08 20.07
C SER A 756 -3.14 3.48 20.64
N GLY A 757 -1.95 4.01 20.52
CA GLY A 757 -1.67 5.41 20.82
C GLY A 757 -2.35 6.36 19.82
N ALA A 758 -2.30 7.66 20.10
CA ALA A 758 -2.76 8.65 19.14
C ALA A 758 -1.94 8.56 17.84
N GLY A 759 -2.63 8.50 16.69
CA GLY A 759 -2.00 8.33 15.38
C GLY A 759 -1.58 6.90 15.03
N GLU A 760 -2.04 5.90 15.77
CA GLU A 760 -1.81 4.50 15.48
C GLU A 760 -3.14 3.78 15.20
N GLY A 761 -3.14 2.83 14.25
CA GLY A 761 -4.37 2.13 13.89
C GLY A 761 -4.24 1.22 12.67
N LEU A 762 -5.36 1.02 11.99
CA LEU A 762 -5.47 0.27 10.73
C LEU A 762 -5.91 1.21 9.60
N LEU A 763 -5.25 1.07 8.46
CA LEU A 763 -5.65 1.67 7.20
C LEU A 763 -6.20 0.57 6.28
N LEU A 764 -7.44 0.75 5.84
CA LEU A 764 -8.04 -0.03 4.77
C LEU A 764 -7.98 0.80 3.49
N TYR A 765 -7.42 0.23 2.43
CA TYR A 765 -7.30 0.82 1.10
C TYR A 765 -7.67 -0.25 0.06
N GLY A 766 -8.91 -0.19 -0.45
CA GLY A 766 -9.49 -1.29 -1.23
C GLY A 766 -9.50 -2.58 -0.41
N ASP A 767 -8.92 -3.63 -0.96
CA ASP A 767 -8.82 -4.95 -0.29
C ASP A 767 -7.61 -5.06 0.66
N THR A 768 -6.80 -4.01 0.77
CA THR A 768 -5.57 -4.01 1.57
C THR A 768 -5.81 -3.44 2.95
N ILE A 769 -5.47 -4.20 4.00
CA ILE A 769 -5.57 -3.77 5.40
C ILE A 769 -4.17 -3.76 6.02
N LEU A 770 -3.69 -2.57 6.41
CA LEU A 770 -2.37 -2.37 7.00
C LEU A 770 -2.44 -1.71 8.37
N PRO A 771 -1.64 -2.15 9.35
CA PRO A 771 -1.41 -1.39 10.57
C PRO A 771 -0.45 -0.23 10.27
N PHE A 772 -0.79 0.96 10.75
CA PHE A 772 0.00 2.16 10.53
C PHE A 772 0.34 2.88 11.83
N VAL A 773 1.43 3.62 11.78
CA VAL A 773 1.87 4.57 12.80
C VAL A 773 2.17 5.90 12.12
N ASP A 774 1.52 6.95 12.58
CA ASP A 774 1.73 8.31 12.14
C ASP A 774 2.26 9.17 13.29
N ARG A 775 3.56 9.20 13.46
CA ARG A 775 4.26 10.05 14.44
C ARG A 775 4.83 11.26 13.74
N PHE A 776 4.07 12.33 13.73
CA PHE A 776 4.49 13.59 13.10
C PHE A 776 5.47 14.35 14.03
N PRO A 777 6.54 14.97 13.49
CA PRO A 777 7.50 15.73 14.30
C PRO A 777 6.83 16.92 15.00
N GLN A 778 6.90 16.97 16.35
CA GLN A 778 6.23 18.00 17.15
C GLN A 778 6.81 19.40 17.04
N ASN A 779 8.05 19.52 16.57
CA ASN A 779 8.78 20.79 16.43
C ASN A 779 8.54 21.51 15.10
N THR A 780 7.54 21.08 14.32
CA THR A 780 7.23 21.62 13.00
C THR A 780 6.06 22.61 13.06
N GLU A 781 6.00 23.55 12.13
CA GLU A 781 4.85 24.44 11.96
C GLU A 781 3.58 23.63 11.62
N LEU A 782 3.73 22.63 10.74
CA LEU A 782 2.64 21.74 10.38
C LEU A 782 2.03 21.02 11.58
N TYR A 783 2.85 20.51 12.52
CA TYR A 783 2.32 19.88 13.73
C TYR A 783 1.47 20.86 14.56
N ARG A 784 1.95 22.10 14.74
CA ARG A 784 1.23 23.15 15.50
C ARG A 784 -0.12 23.47 14.88
N LEU A 785 -0.22 23.49 13.55
CA LEU A 785 -1.47 23.72 12.83
C LEU A 785 -2.47 22.56 12.94
N MET A 786 -1.97 21.34 13.06
CA MET A 786 -2.80 20.15 13.08
C MET A 786 -3.21 19.71 14.49
N THR A 787 -2.44 20.05 15.54
CA THR A 787 -2.74 19.64 16.91
C THR A 787 -4.03 20.28 17.43
N THR A 788 -4.77 19.53 18.24
CA THR A 788 -5.99 19.99 18.94
C THR A 788 -5.81 19.97 20.46
N ARG A 789 -4.57 19.71 20.95
CA ARG A 789 -4.30 19.64 22.38
C ARG A 789 -4.26 21.04 23.00
N PRO A 790 -5.07 21.33 24.05
CA PRO A 790 -5.16 22.68 24.62
C PRO A 790 -3.84 23.25 25.12
N ASN A 791 -2.97 22.42 25.69
CA ASN A 791 -1.65 22.84 26.19
C ASN A 791 -0.64 23.18 25.08
N GLU A 792 -0.91 22.74 23.85
CA GLU A 792 -0.05 22.98 22.69
C GLU A 792 -0.59 24.13 21.82
N THR A 793 -1.88 24.46 21.96
CA THR A 793 -2.55 25.56 21.25
C THR A 793 -2.54 26.88 22.02
N ALA A 794 -2.39 26.86 23.33
CA ALA A 794 -2.40 28.07 24.20
C ALA A 794 -1.28 29.07 23.88
N GLY A 795 -0.18 28.64 23.22
CA GLY A 795 0.86 29.56 22.75
C GLY A 795 0.54 30.29 21.44
N GLN A 796 -0.57 29.95 20.77
CA GLN A 796 -0.95 30.58 19.48
C GLN A 796 -1.88 31.81 19.66
N GLU A 797 -2.55 31.92 20.79
CA GLU A 797 -3.43 33.07 21.06
C GLU A 797 -2.67 34.30 21.55
N GLU A 798 -1.47 34.16 22.12
CA GLU A 798 -0.63 35.26 22.59
C GLU A 798 0.21 35.92 21.48
N GLU A 799 0.46 35.27 20.35
CA GLU A 799 1.22 35.86 19.23
C GLU A 799 0.34 36.59 18.19
N ASN A 800 -0.99 36.51 18.27
CA ASN A 800 -1.94 37.09 17.32
C ASN A 800 -2.97 38.04 17.98
N GLY A 801 -2.69 38.56 19.21
CA GLY A 801 -3.46 39.57 19.92
C GLY A 801 -3.04 40.99 19.59
#